data_72d6d3c599edd0419bcc241435e4baec
#
_entry.id   72d6d3c599edd0419bcc241435e4baec
#
_cell.length_a   1.000
_cell.length_b   1.000
_cell.length_c   1.000
_cell.angle_alpha   90.00
_cell.angle_beta   90.00
_cell.angle_gamma   90.00
#
_symmetry.space_group_name_H-M   'P 1'
#
loop_
_entity.id
_entity.type
_entity.pdbx_description
1 polymer ?
#
loop_
_entity_poly.entity_id
_entity_poly.type
_entity_poly.pdbx_seq_one_letter_code
_entity_poly.pdbx_strand_id
1 'polypeptide(L)'
;MTHSITRRQFLKASGLAAVGTCAAGLLSSCGGSSSAGSSAASGTASAGGSSYTILYDSQPSTLNYLTTASDLEMQVGANCVDTLVEYDNKGVMKEGLATNWDWDVDTLTWTFHLRDENWVDCNGEVVAPVTAQDFVDALKYVLTPDYASSNVDLVTSYIAGADDYYNYYVYLANANGGIVDDDGTTYTVDASGVVTVAGPDGTTTYAPVDFENVGVHAVDEHTLTYTLTYDFPGFLSLLCYLPYEPAYGPLLEEVGDQFATSAETTYSCGAYYLAEYESLETWIMKKNPENYDADNVFIETVSRIYNAEASVNGPEMIKRGEIDEATIGSDILDSWLADDTTKDMVSMDRPNTNYTYFYMFNFCPLPHNFSNATVDGLDAEYEPENWAKAINSTNFRKAFLYGINNAVTLAVKAPEGYENYKLNTVTPPSFCANSEGVDYLQCGDLANITEFFDEAKAKEYRDAAVEELTAAGATFPIKVQLPYNPSSVDWDKQCQVLKQQLESVLNDGFNFIDIIITAGPSDGFLSTVRRNGKFCFLLCNWGADYSDPQTESDPFYQAEGDRGSRYAFLRTGVEDGYITGETADAVLNYMNAIEEATAITEDIDARYDAFANAEASLINNALVVPMGMSVPKYLATRLNYWEGQYASTGFSNKRLKGIHVLDHYVSMAEYEANRDAR
;
A
#
# COMPACT_ATOMS: atom_id res chain seq x y z
N MET A 1 -20.98 17.92 -10.17
CA MET A 1 -19.56 18.28 -10.06
C MET A 1 -19.26 18.28 -8.58
N THR A 2 -18.71 17.21 -8.08
CA THR A 2 -18.31 17.06 -6.69
C THR A 2 -16.86 17.53 -6.61
N HIS A 3 -16.61 18.71 -6.07
CA HIS A 3 -15.26 19.13 -5.72
C HIS A 3 -14.87 18.37 -4.45
N SER A 4 -14.15 17.26 -4.60
CA SER A 4 -13.53 16.62 -3.46
C SER A 4 -12.31 17.45 -3.04
N ILE A 5 -12.29 17.90 -1.80
CA ILE A 5 -11.09 18.50 -1.23
C ILE A 5 -10.05 17.39 -1.08
N THR A 6 -8.87 17.66 -1.59
CA THR A 6 -7.77 16.71 -1.46
C THR A 6 -7.34 16.62 0.00
N ARG A 7 -7.05 15.40 0.44
CA ARG A 7 -6.43 15.03 1.72
C ARG A 7 -5.32 16.00 2.19
N ARG A 8 -4.64 16.63 1.27
CA ARG A 8 -3.57 17.60 1.52
C ARG A 8 -4.07 18.95 2.04
N GLN A 9 -5.22 19.41 1.59
CA GLN A 9 -5.81 20.67 2.05
C GLN A 9 -6.24 20.53 3.51
N PHE A 10 -6.80 19.37 3.87
CA PHE A 10 -7.14 19.03 5.24
C PHE A 10 -5.89 18.92 6.14
N LEU A 11 -4.85 18.21 5.70
CA LEU A 11 -3.58 18.07 6.45
C LEU A 11 -2.83 19.39 6.66
N LYS A 12 -3.01 20.41 5.78
CA LYS A 12 -2.50 21.76 6.02
C LYS A 12 -3.22 22.48 7.16
N ALA A 13 -4.51 22.22 7.35
CA ALA A 13 -5.31 22.81 8.42
C ALA A 13 -5.01 22.19 9.80
N SER A 14 -4.81 20.87 9.86
CA SER A 14 -4.49 20.14 11.09
C SER A 14 -3.03 20.29 11.55
N GLY A 15 -2.10 20.63 10.65
CA GLY A 15 -0.66 20.78 10.97
C GLY A 15 -0.30 22.03 11.80
N LEU A 16 -1.24 22.92 12.11
CA LEU A 16 -1.02 24.15 12.88
C LEU A 16 -1.20 23.97 14.40
N ALA A 17 -1.66 22.83 14.88
CA ALA A 17 -1.97 22.62 16.30
C ALA A 17 -0.87 21.90 17.11
N ALA A 18 0.23 21.43 16.49
CA ALA A 18 1.27 20.66 17.16
C ALA A 18 2.66 21.30 17.08
N VAL A 19 2.80 22.57 17.50
CA VAL A 19 4.10 23.17 17.82
C VAL A 19 4.01 23.81 19.20
N GLY A 20 4.31 23.01 20.21
CA GLY A 20 4.41 23.45 21.60
C GLY A 20 5.46 22.67 22.35
N THR A 21 6.67 23.21 22.31
CA THR A 21 7.71 23.10 23.35
C THR A 21 8.28 21.73 23.73
N CYS A 22 9.49 21.45 23.25
CA CYS A 22 10.54 20.89 24.11
C CYS A 22 11.87 21.55 23.76
N ALA A 23 12.33 22.45 24.63
CA ALA A 23 13.65 23.02 24.60
C ALA A 23 14.48 22.50 25.78
N ALA A 24 15.65 22.00 25.43
CA ALA A 24 16.90 22.07 26.18
C ALA A 24 17.07 21.29 27.50
N GLY A 25 18.01 20.38 27.46
CA GLY A 25 18.74 19.87 28.62
C GLY A 25 20.02 19.18 28.19
N LEU A 26 21.08 19.96 28.09
CA LEU A 26 22.46 19.53 27.76
C LEU A 26 23.21 18.97 28.98
N LEU A 27 24.04 17.95 28.69
CA LEU A 27 25.37 17.68 29.28
C LEU A 27 25.45 17.06 30.69
N SER A 28 25.99 15.87 30.78
CA SER A 28 27.42 15.59 31.07
C SER A 28 27.58 14.19 31.66
N SER A 29 28.39 13.37 31.00
CA SER A 29 29.78 13.08 31.41
C SER A 29 29.97 11.95 32.42
N CYS A 30 30.71 10.98 31.92
CA CYS A 30 31.72 10.15 32.61
C CYS A 30 31.33 8.93 33.46
N GLY A 31 31.66 7.78 32.93
CA GLY A 31 32.64 6.90 33.57
C GLY A 31 32.14 5.94 34.63
N GLY A 32 32.15 4.67 34.29
CA GLY A 32 32.13 3.63 35.30
C GLY A 32 31.93 2.24 34.71
N SER A 33 33.03 1.58 34.37
CA SER A 33 33.08 0.16 34.08
C SER A 33 32.53 -0.67 35.25
N SER A 34 31.52 -1.48 35.01
CA SER A 34 31.32 -2.66 35.85
C SER A 34 30.79 -3.80 34.97
N SER A 35 31.66 -4.77 34.80
CA SER A 35 31.39 -6.09 34.28
C SER A 35 30.25 -6.75 35.08
N ALA A 36 29.14 -7.05 34.46
CA ALA A 36 28.17 -8.02 34.97
C ALA A 36 28.12 -9.21 34.02
N GLY A 37 28.40 -10.36 34.57
CA GLY A 37 28.56 -11.61 33.88
C GLY A 37 27.27 -12.08 33.23
N SER A 38 27.40 -12.59 32.02
CA SER A 38 26.44 -13.39 31.35
C SER A 38 26.18 -14.69 32.12
N SER A 39 25.04 -14.80 32.77
CA SER A 39 24.50 -16.09 33.16
C SER A 39 23.71 -16.62 31.99
N ALA A 40 24.29 -17.56 31.22
CA ALA A 40 23.59 -18.40 30.31
C ALA A 40 22.53 -19.18 31.11
N ALA A 41 21.28 -18.81 30.99
CA ALA A 41 20.16 -19.61 31.42
C ALA A 41 19.99 -20.73 30.40
N SER A 42 20.45 -21.93 30.77
CA SER A 42 20.03 -23.17 30.14
C SER A 42 18.55 -23.38 30.48
N GLY A 43 17.65 -22.90 29.65
CA GLY A 43 16.22 -23.17 29.79
C GLY A 43 15.92 -24.59 29.37
N THR A 44 15.62 -25.43 30.34
CA THR A 44 14.85 -26.66 30.13
C THR A 44 13.55 -26.30 29.44
N ALA A 45 13.25 -26.98 28.32
CA ALA A 45 11.97 -26.90 27.62
C ALA A 45 10.83 -27.14 28.62
N SER A 46 10.19 -26.08 29.05
CA SER A 46 8.91 -26.06 29.74
C SER A 46 7.85 -26.26 28.66
N ALA A 47 6.82 -27.05 28.96
CA ALA A 47 5.60 -27.15 28.17
C ALA A 47 4.84 -25.82 28.22
N GLY A 48 5.31 -24.83 27.53
CA GLY A 48 4.72 -23.52 27.28
C GLY A 48 4.73 -23.32 25.77
N GLY A 49 3.64 -22.81 25.23
CA GLY A 49 3.31 -22.68 23.83
C GLY A 49 4.44 -22.14 22.93
N SER A 50 4.30 -22.36 21.63
CA SER A 50 5.31 -21.93 20.65
C SER A 50 5.40 -20.41 20.61
N SER A 51 6.64 -19.88 20.57
CA SER A 51 6.91 -18.47 20.36
C SER A 51 7.48 -18.22 18.96
N TYR A 52 7.20 -17.07 18.39
CA TYR A 52 7.76 -16.62 17.13
C TYR A 52 8.36 -15.22 17.30
N THR A 53 9.65 -15.10 17.03
CA THR A 53 10.41 -13.86 17.22
C THR A 53 11.02 -13.40 15.91
N ILE A 54 10.74 -12.15 15.53
CA ILE A 54 11.26 -11.52 14.31
C ILE A 54 11.75 -10.09 14.59
N LEU A 55 12.53 -9.55 13.65
CA LEU A 55 12.96 -8.14 13.70
C LEU A 55 12.06 -7.25 12.83
N TYR A 56 11.99 -5.97 13.19
CA TYR A 56 11.52 -4.89 12.31
C TYR A 56 12.52 -3.73 12.34
N ASP A 57 12.64 -2.95 11.27
CA ASP A 57 13.72 -1.99 11.02
C ASP A 57 13.29 -0.52 10.92
N SER A 58 11.98 -0.27 10.89
CA SER A 58 11.43 1.07 10.73
C SER A 58 10.39 1.37 11.81
N GLN A 59 10.30 2.64 12.23
CA GLN A 59 9.31 3.06 13.22
C GLN A 59 7.91 3.11 12.58
N PRO A 60 6.91 2.40 13.14
CA PRO A 60 5.51 2.63 12.78
C PRO A 60 5.11 4.07 13.09
N SER A 61 4.39 4.73 12.19
CA SER A 61 3.83 6.04 12.46
C SER A 61 2.58 5.95 13.34
N THR A 62 1.89 4.83 13.27
CA THR A 62 0.71 4.50 14.07
C THR A 62 0.51 2.98 14.07
N LEU A 63 -0.24 2.46 15.04
CA LEU A 63 -0.82 1.10 14.99
C LEU A 63 -2.33 1.15 14.69
N ASN A 64 -2.88 2.34 14.47
CA ASN A 64 -4.30 2.55 14.20
C ASN A 64 -4.67 1.96 12.83
N TYR A 65 -5.20 0.75 12.85
CA TYR A 65 -5.57 -0.01 11.66
C TYR A 65 -6.70 0.66 10.85
N LEU A 66 -7.53 1.50 11.46
CA LEU A 66 -8.59 2.25 10.76
C LEU A 66 -8.05 3.41 9.92
N THR A 67 -6.81 3.85 10.17
CA THR A 67 -6.27 5.04 9.51
C THR A 67 -5.02 4.78 8.67
N THR A 68 -4.30 3.68 8.91
CA THR A 68 -3.06 3.36 8.19
C THR A 68 -3.30 2.68 6.84
N ALA A 69 -2.35 2.88 5.93
CA ALA A 69 -2.17 2.10 4.70
C ALA A 69 -0.72 1.61 4.57
N SER A 70 0.02 1.49 5.69
CA SER A 70 1.41 1.04 5.74
C SER A 70 1.50 -0.45 6.02
N ASP A 71 2.32 -1.16 5.25
CA ASP A 71 2.49 -2.62 5.35
C ASP A 71 2.90 -3.10 6.74
N LEU A 72 3.82 -2.39 7.40
CA LEU A 72 4.27 -2.71 8.76
C LEU A 72 3.13 -2.53 9.78
N GLU A 73 2.36 -1.45 9.64
CA GLU A 73 1.34 -1.04 10.59
C GLU A 73 0.07 -1.92 10.51
N MET A 74 -0.22 -2.49 9.33
CA MET A 74 -1.35 -3.41 9.11
C MET A 74 -1.30 -4.69 9.96
N GLN A 75 -0.17 -5.00 10.57
CA GLN A 75 0.01 -6.23 11.35
C GLN A 75 -0.91 -6.33 12.57
N VAL A 76 -1.29 -5.20 13.18
CA VAL A 76 -2.24 -5.18 14.30
C VAL A 76 -3.64 -5.53 13.80
N GLY A 77 -4.17 -4.84 12.79
CA GLY A 77 -5.45 -5.19 12.18
C GLY A 77 -5.46 -6.66 11.77
N ALA A 78 -4.48 -7.08 10.98
CA ALA A 78 -4.43 -8.46 10.47
C ALA A 78 -4.48 -9.56 11.54
N ASN A 79 -3.91 -9.33 12.72
CA ASN A 79 -3.77 -10.39 13.73
C ASN A 79 -4.61 -10.15 14.99
N CYS A 80 -4.90 -8.90 15.33
CA CYS A 80 -5.63 -8.56 16.54
C CYS A 80 -7.12 -8.29 16.30
N VAL A 81 -7.55 -8.18 15.04
CA VAL A 81 -8.96 -7.95 14.68
C VAL A 81 -9.38 -8.93 13.59
N ASP A 82 -10.53 -9.57 13.77
CA ASP A 82 -11.11 -10.43 12.74
C ASP A 82 -12.09 -9.63 11.87
N THR A 83 -12.16 -10.02 10.59
CA THR A 83 -13.04 -9.42 9.59
C THR A 83 -14.37 -10.18 9.48
N LEU A 84 -15.37 -9.60 8.81
CA LEU A 84 -16.66 -10.26 8.55
C LEU A 84 -16.48 -11.58 7.80
N VAL A 85 -15.63 -11.60 6.80
CA VAL A 85 -15.26 -12.76 5.99
C VAL A 85 -13.74 -12.88 5.96
N GLU A 86 -13.22 -14.09 5.75
CA GLU A 86 -11.78 -14.33 5.66
C GLU A 86 -11.47 -15.36 4.56
N TYR A 87 -10.20 -15.59 4.28
CA TYR A 87 -9.77 -16.58 3.29
C TYR A 87 -9.14 -17.81 3.96
N ASP A 88 -9.28 -18.97 3.34
CA ASP A 88 -8.51 -20.14 3.69
C ASP A 88 -7.08 -20.09 3.07
N ASN A 89 -6.30 -21.13 3.27
CA ASN A 89 -4.95 -21.21 2.72
C ASN A 89 -4.91 -21.46 1.20
N LYS A 90 -6.05 -21.62 0.55
CA LYS A 90 -6.18 -21.80 -0.91
C LYS A 90 -6.77 -20.58 -1.62
N GLY A 91 -7.12 -19.54 -0.86
CA GLY A 91 -7.73 -18.35 -1.40
C GLY A 91 -9.26 -18.47 -1.57
N VAL A 92 -9.88 -19.43 -0.90
CA VAL A 92 -11.34 -19.56 -0.87
C VAL A 92 -11.88 -18.73 0.28
N MET A 93 -12.82 -17.84 -0.04
CA MET A 93 -13.49 -17.02 0.96
C MET A 93 -14.37 -17.88 1.86
N LYS A 94 -14.33 -17.61 3.14
CA LYS A 94 -15.07 -18.31 4.19
C LYS A 94 -15.61 -17.34 5.24
N GLU A 95 -16.40 -17.88 6.14
CA GLU A 95 -16.94 -17.18 7.30
C GLU A 95 -15.83 -16.67 8.22
N GLY A 96 -15.92 -15.40 8.62
CA GLY A 96 -15.14 -14.78 9.68
C GLY A 96 -16.03 -14.47 10.89
N LEU A 97 -16.17 -13.19 11.28
CA LEU A 97 -17.15 -12.77 12.29
C LEU A 97 -18.59 -12.93 11.81
N ALA A 98 -18.85 -12.90 10.49
CA ALA A 98 -20.14 -13.26 9.92
C ALA A 98 -20.22 -14.76 9.69
N THR A 99 -21.34 -15.38 10.10
CA THR A 99 -21.65 -16.80 9.87
C THR A 99 -22.40 -17.06 8.58
N ASN A 100 -23.02 -16.04 8.03
CA ASN A 100 -23.68 -16.03 6.73
C ASN A 100 -23.99 -14.60 6.32
N TRP A 101 -24.30 -14.41 5.03
CA TRP A 101 -24.67 -13.11 4.45
C TRP A 101 -25.61 -13.28 3.27
N ASP A 102 -26.43 -12.25 3.04
CA ASP A 102 -27.37 -12.16 1.94
C ASP A 102 -27.17 -10.86 1.14
N TRP A 103 -27.39 -10.92 -0.16
CA TRP A 103 -27.35 -9.76 -1.07
C TRP A 103 -28.72 -9.49 -1.67
N ASP A 104 -29.20 -8.26 -1.53
CA ASP A 104 -30.42 -7.78 -2.17
C ASP A 104 -30.04 -6.74 -3.24
N VAL A 105 -30.07 -7.17 -4.51
CA VAL A 105 -29.70 -6.34 -5.65
C VAL A 105 -30.69 -5.19 -5.89
N ASP A 106 -31.95 -5.34 -5.50
CA ASP A 106 -32.97 -4.29 -5.71
C ASP A 106 -32.74 -3.09 -4.77
N THR A 107 -32.18 -3.33 -3.59
CA THR A 107 -31.85 -2.30 -2.59
C THR A 107 -30.36 -2.03 -2.47
N LEU A 108 -29.53 -2.73 -3.22
CA LEU A 108 -28.06 -2.69 -3.14
C LEU A 108 -27.55 -2.93 -1.70
N THR A 109 -28.19 -3.85 -0.98
CA THR A 109 -27.92 -4.04 0.44
C THR A 109 -27.42 -5.45 0.75
N TRP A 110 -26.24 -5.52 1.36
CA TRP A 110 -25.71 -6.70 2.01
C TRP A 110 -26.21 -6.77 3.45
N THR A 111 -26.59 -7.96 3.90
CA THR A 111 -26.95 -8.26 5.29
C THR A 111 -26.03 -9.34 5.82
N PHE A 112 -25.33 -9.08 6.93
CA PHE A 112 -24.41 -9.99 7.59
C PHE A 112 -24.95 -10.41 8.96
N HIS A 113 -24.85 -11.70 9.28
CA HIS A 113 -25.25 -12.26 10.57
C HIS A 113 -24.01 -12.66 11.37
N LEU A 114 -23.78 -11.98 12.49
CA LEU A 114 -22.57 -12.12 13.29
C LEU A 114 -22.67 -13.31 14.25
N ARG A 115 -21.52 -13.93 14.53
CA ARG A 115 -21.35 -14.89 15.63
C ARG A 115 -21.14 -14.18 16.95
N ASP A 116 -21.27 -14.94 18.05
CA ASP A 116 -20.80 -14.50 19.36
C ASP A 116 -19.27 -14.43 19.35
N GLU A 117 -18.71 -13.29 19.69
CA GLU A 117 -17.27 -13.01 19.84
C GLU A 117 -17.08 -11.92 20.90
N ASN A 118 -15.88 -11.82 21.49
CA ASN A 118 -15.59 -10.87 22.55
C ASN A 118 -14.42 -9.95 22.20
N TRP A 119 -14.52 -8.70 22.64
CA TRP A 119 -13.38 -7.81 22.78
C TRP A 119 -12.58 -8.16 24.02
N VAL A 120 -11.25 -8.24 23.88
CA VAL A 120 -10.31 -8.38 24.98
C VAL A 120 -9.35 -7.20 25.04
N ASP A 121 -8.89 -6.86 26.25
CA ASP A 121 -7.90 -5.82 26.49
C ASP A 121 -6.44 -6.33 26.28
N CYS A 122 -5.46 -5.48 26.55
CA CYS A 122 -4.03 -5.82 26.46
C CYS A 122 -3.57 -6.90 27.46
N ASN A 123 -4.39 -7.28 28.43
CA ASN A 123 -4.13 -8.39 29.36
C ASN A 123 -4.81 -9.69 28.90
N GLY A 124 -5.61 -9.64 27.83
CA GLY A 124 -6.44 -10.75 27.36
C GLY A 124 -7.70 -10.95 28.21
N GLU A 125 -8.11 -9.93 28.98
CA GLU A 125 -9.35 -9.97 29.77
C GLU A 125 -10.54 -9.51 28.93
N VAL A 126 -11.65 -10.24 29.00
CA VAL A 126 -12.88 -9.90 28.26
C VAL A 126 -13.44 -8.57 28.74
N VAL A 127 -13.69 -7.67 27.79
CA VAL A 127 -14.23 -6.32 28.02
C VAL A 127 -15.71 -6.26 27.70
N ALA A 128 -16.11 -6.72 26.51
CA ALA A 128 -17.47 -6.65 25.99
C ALA A 128 -17.68 -7.63 24.84
N PRO A 129 -18.94 -8.00 24.50
CA PRO A 129 -19.21 -8.70 23.24
C PRO A 129 -18.94 -7.80 22.03
N VAL A 130 -18.52 -8.40 20.91
CA VAL A 130 -18.48 -7.75 19.59
C VAL A 130 -19.91 -7.66 19.05
N THR A 131 -20.29 -6.51 18.55
CA THR A 131 -21.63 -6.26 18.02
C THR A 131 -21.58 -5.62 16.63
N ALA A 132 -22.72 -5.61 15.94
CA ALA A 132 -22.87 -4.90 14.67
C ALA A 132 -22.59 -3.39 14.79
N GLN A 133 -22.81 -2.81 15.99
CA GLN A 133 -22.53 -1.39 16.25
C GLN A 133 -21.04 -1.07 16.18
N ASP A 134 -20.15 -2.01 16.52
CA ASP A 134 -18.70 -1.79 16.47
C ASP A 134 -18.19 -1.57 15.05
N PHE A 135 -18.84 -2.16 14.04
CA PHE A 135 -18.57 -1.89 12.62
C PHE A 135 -19.06 -0.50 12.19
N VAL A 136 -20.23 -0.09 12.69
CA VAL A 136 -20.81 1.23 12.43
C VAL A 136 -19.90 2.33 13.01
N ASP A 137 -19.45 2.14 14.26
CA ASP A 137 -18.59 3.08 14.96
C ASP A 137 -17.20 3.17 14.32
N ALA A 138 -16.64 2.04 13.87
CA ALA A 138 -15.38 1.99 13.14
C ALA A 138 -15.47 2.77 11.81
N LEU A 139 -16.53 2.56 11.03
CA LEU A 139 -16.71 3.27 9.76
C LEU A 139 -16.90 4.77 9.98
N LYS A 140 -17.63 5.17 11.03
CA LYS A 140 -17.76 6.57 11.41
C LYS A 140 -16.41 7.19 11.78
N TYR A 141 -15.55 6.44 12.47
CA TYR A 141 -14.19 6.87 12.79
C TYR A 141 -13.37 7.10 11.52
N VAL A 142 -13.39 6.15 10.56
CA VAL A 142 -12.72 6.28 9.26
C VAL A 142 -13.20 7.53 8.49
N LEU A 143 -14.51 7.80 8.52
CA LEU A 143 -15.14 8.93 7.85
C LEU A 143 -15.07 10.24 8.63
N THR A 144 -14.43 10.28 9.80
CA THR A 144 -14.20 11.51 10.55
C THR A 144 -12.92 12.19 10.06
N PRO A 145 -13.00 13.38 9.42
CA PRO A 145 -11.83 14.01 8.80
C PRO A 145 -10.67 14.29 9.76
N ASP A 146 -10.96 14.53 11.05
CA ASP A 146 -9.94 14.83 12.07
C ASP A 146 -8.94 13.68 12.27
N TYR A 147 -9.34 12.45 11.97
CA TYR A 147 -8.47 11.27 12.08
C TYR A 147 -7.66 10.98 10.81
N ALA A 148 -7.91 11.70 9.71
CA ALA A 148 -7.14 11.67 8.46
C ALA A 148 -6.84 10.25 7.95
N SER A 149 -7.84 9.36 7.93
CA SER A 149 -7.68 7.98 7.46
C SER A 149 -7.13 7.95 6.03
N SER A 150 -6.15 7.08 5.84
CA SER A 150 -5.56 6.80 4.52
C SER A 150 -6.49 5.99 3.61
N ASN A 151 -7.53 5.39 4.20
CA ASN A 151 -8.40 4.42 3.57
C ASN A 151 -9.81 4.98 3.33
N VAL A 152 -10.03 6.29 3.50
CA VAL A 152 -11.34 6.92 3.36
C VAL A 152 -11.95 6.69 1.98
N ASP A 153 -11.12 6.71 0.94
CA ASP A 153 -11.57 6.50 -0.46
C ASP A 153 -12.19 5.10 -0.65
N LEU A 154 -11.71 4.08 0.08
CA LEU A 154 -12.27 2.73 0.05
C LEU A 154 -13.66 2.64 0.69
N VAL A 155 -14.09 3.65 1.42
CA VAL A 155 -15.43 3.73 2.02
C VAL A 155 -16.33 4.65 1.23
N THR A 156 -15.86 5.86 0.89
CA THR A 156 -16.65 6.87 0.19
C THR A 156 -17.03 6.45 -1.23
N SER A 157 -16.20 5.62 -1.88
CA SER A 157 -16.48 5.12 -3.23
C SER A 157 -17.60 4.08 -3.27
N TYR A 158 -17.80 3.31 -2.20
CA TYR A 158 -18.67 2.14 -2.25
C TYR A 158 -19.89 2.21 -1.34
N ILE A 159 -19.81 2.89 -0.19
CA ILE A 159 -20.91 2.95 0.79
C ILE A 159 -21.80 4.15 0.49
N ALA A 160 -23.10 3.91 0.32
CA ALA A 160 -24.07 4.95 0.03
C ALA A 160 -24.05 6.06 1.09
N GLY A 161 -24.03 7.32 0.65
CA GLY A 161 -24.02 8.49 1.53
C GLY A 161 -22.71 8.78 2.27
N ALA A 162 -21.68 7.91 2.14
CA ALA A 162 -20.40 8.11 2.81
C ALA A 162 -19.63 9.31 2.25
N ASP A 163 -19.64 9.51 0.92
CA ASP A 163 -18.99 10.65 0.27
C ASP A 163 -19.64 11.98 0.68
N ASP A 164 -20.97 12.05 0.67
CA ASP A 164 -21.71 13.24 1.11
C ASP A 164 -21.41 13.59 2.58
N TYR A 165 -21.36 12.56 3.45
CA TYR A 165 -21.02 12.73 4.87
C TYR A 165 -19.60 13.26 5.03
N TYR A 166 -18.61 12.58 4.43
CA TYR A 166 -17.19 12.94 4.57
C TYR A 166 -16.91 14.35 4.04
N ASN A 167 -17.39 14.67 2.83
CA ASN A 167 -17.18 15.96 2.20
C ASN A 167 -17.84 17.10 3.01
N TYR A 168 -19.04 16.89 3.53
CA TYR A 168 -19.68 17.90 4.39
C TYR A 168 -18.79 18.24 5.59
N TYR A 169 -18.26 17.23 6.31
CA TYR A 169 -17.43 17.49 7.49
C TYR A 169 -16.06 18.08 7.16
N VAL A 170 -15.47 17.73 6.02
CA VAL A 170 -14.26 18.38 5.51
C VAL A 170 -14.52 19.86 5.25
N TYR A 171 -15.61 20.20 4.54
CA TYR A 171 -15.97 21.59 4.25
C TYR A 171 -16.33 22.38 5.51
N LEU A 172 -16.99 21.73 6.45
CA LEU A 172 -17.29 22.33 7.75
C LEU A 172 -16.01 22.65 8.54
N ALA A 173 -15.05 21.73 8.56
CA ALA A 173 -13.76 21.95 9.21
C ALA A 173 -13.01 23.12 8.57
N ASN A 174 -13.00 23.21 7.23
CA ASN A 174 -12.38 24.32 6.50
C ASN A 174 -13.06 25.65 6.80
N ALA A 175 -14.40 25.68 6.86
CA ALA A 175 -15.15 26.87 7.21
C ALA A 175 -14.83 27.36 8.63
N ASN A 176 -14.78 26.44 9.59
CA ASN A 176 -14.43 26.74 10.99
C ASN A 176 -12.97 27.18 11.14
N GLY A 177 -12.05 26.60 10.34
CA GLY A 177 -10.64 26.97 10.28
C GLY A 177 -10.36 28.29 9.54
N GLY A 178 -11.35 28.83 8.81
CA GLY A 178 -11.16 30.01 7.98
C GLY A 178 -10.19 29.78 6.83
N ILE A 179 -10.17 28.56 6.29
CA ILE A 179 -9.26 28.13 5.22
C ILE A 179 -9.65 28.83 3.92
N VAL A 180 -8.62 29.24 3.18
CA VAL A 180 -8.73 29.68 1.79
C VAL A 180 -7.72 28.86 1.00
N ASP A 181 -8.20 28.17 -0.01
CA ASP A 181 -7.35 27.35 -0.86
C ASP A 181 -6.45 28.17 -1.79
N ASP A 182 -5.45 27.55 -2.35
CA ASP A 182 -4.47 28.19 -3.24
C ASP A 182 -5.13 28.79 -4.51
N ASP A 183 -6.28 28.27 -4.95
CA ASP A 183 -7.10 28.77 -6.06
C ASP A 183 -8.06 29.89 -5.66
N GLY A 184 -8.09 30.24 -4.37
CA GLY A 184 -8.97 31.27 -3.79
C GLY A 184 -10.34 30.74 -3.33
N THR A 185 -10.58 29.43 -3.35
CA THR A 185 -11.81 28.83 -2.81
C THR A 185 -11.93 29.13 -1.32
N THR A 186 -13.11 29.58 -0.91
CA THR A 186 -13.44 29.95 0.47
C THR A 186 -14.60 29.12 1.00
N TYR A 187 -14.58 28.89 2.30
CA TYR A 187 -15.57 28.10 3.02
C TYR A 187 -16.22 28.96 4.10
N THR A 188 -17.54 28.93 4.18
CA THR A 188 -18.30 29.61 5.23
C THR A 188 -19.42 28.73 5.73
N VAL A 189 -19.77 28.84 7.01
CA VAL A 189 -20.88 28.10 7.61
C VAL A 189 -21.88 29.08 8.22
N ASP A 190 -23.17 28.86 7.99
CA ASP A 190 -24.23 29.68 8.59
C ASP A 190 -24.74 29.11 9.93
N ALA A 191 -25.66 29.82 10.57
CA ALA A 191 -26.23 29.45 11.87
C ALA A 191 -27.07 28.14 11.83
N SER A 192 -27.44 27.65 10.64
CA SER A 192 -28.16 26.38 10.44
C SER A 192 -27.23 25.23 10.13
N GLY A 193 -25.90 25.48 10.07
CA GLY A 193 -24.90 24.50 9.71
C GLY A 193 -24.70 24.30 8.21
N VAL A 194 -25.37 25.09 7.36
CA VAL A 194 -25.17 25.01 5.90
C VAL A 194 -23.80 25.56 5.56
N VAL A 195 -22.96 24.74 4.94
CA VAL A 195 -21.64 25.14 4.46
C VAL A 195 -21.76 25.65 3.03
N THR A 196 -21.15 26.81 2.77
CA THR A 196 -21.02 27.39 1.43
C THR A 196 -19.56 27.32 1.00
N VAL A 197 -19.32 26.67 -0.13
CA VAL A 197 -18.03 26.61 -0.82
C VAL A 197 -18.08 27.52 -2.03
N ALA A 198 -17.23 28.55 -2.08
CA ALA A 198 -17.20 29.55 -3.15
C ALA A 198 -15.79 29.57 -3.76
N GLY A 199 -15.66 29.12 -4.99
CA GLY A 199 -14.42 29.03 -5.75
C GLY A 199 -14.54 29.62 -7.15
N PRO A 200 -13.48 29.50 -7.97
CA PRO A 200 -13.44 30.00 -9.35
C PRO A 200 -14.58 29.48 -10.22
N ASP A 201 -15.01 28.24 -10.00
CA ASP A 201 -16.03 27.57 -10.80
C ASP A 201 -17.47 27.82 -10.32
N GLY A 202 -17.63 28.59 -9.24
CA GLY A 202 -18.94 28.98 -8.72
C GLY A 202 -19.09 28.82 -7.22
N THR A 203 -20.35 28.76 -6.79
CA THR A 203 -20.71 28.62 -5.37
C THR A 203 -21.67 27.46 -5.19
N THR A 204 -21.33 26.55 -4.28
CA THR A 204 -22.16 25.39 -3.92
C THR A 204 -22.45 25.40 -2.43
N THR A 205 -23.64 24.93 -2.04
CA THR A 205 -24.03 24.81 -0.63
C THR A 205 -24.29 23.37 -0.25
N TYR A 206 -23.82 22.98 0.94
CA TYR A 206 -23.93 21.64 1.51
C TYR A 206 -24.73 21.73 2.82
N ALA A 207 -25.85 21.04 2.87
CA ALA A 207 -26.63 20.91 4.10
C ALA A 207 -25.94 19.93 5.07
N PRO A 208 -26.19 20.05 6.39
CA PRO A 208 -25.74 19.07 7.36
C PRO A 208 -26.15 17.64 6.98
N VAL A 209 -25.21 16.71 7.10
CA VAL A 209 -25.43 15.28 6.83
C VAL A 209 -25.25 14.51 8.14
N ASP A 210 -26.29 13.79 8.56
CA ASP A 210 -26.21 12.91 9.72
C ASP A 210 -25.63 11.56 9.32
N PHE A 211 -24.85 10.93 10.22
CA PHE A 211 -24.24 9.63 9.95
C PHE A 211 -25.28 8.52 9.71
N GLU A 212 -26.49 8.67 10.22
CA GLU A 212 -27.61 7.76 9.96
C GLU A 212 -27.99 7.66 8.46
N ASN A 213 -27.52 8.60 7.62
CA ASN A 213 -27.72 8.53 6.17
C ASN A 213 -26.59 7.77 5.45
N VAL A 214 -25.54 7.39 6.15
CA VAL A 214 -24.48 6.52 5.61
C VAL A 214 -24.98 5.08 5.60
N GLY A 215 -24.79 4.37 4.51
CA GLY A 215 -25.30 3.04 4.25
C GLY A 215 -24.70 1.92 5.10
N VAL A 216 -24.43 2.16 6.39
CA VAL A 216 -23.99 1.14 7.34
C VAL A 216 -24.87 1.20 8.58
N HIS A 217 -25.51 0.08 8.93
CA HIS A 217 -26.44 0.06 10.08
C HIS A 217 -26.37 -1.24 10.87
N ALA A 218 -26.35 -1.12 12.18
CA ALA A 218 -26.65 -2.20 13.11
C ALA A 218 -28.18 -2.34 13.25
N VAL A 219 -28.75 -3.39 12.67
CA VAL A 219 -30.18 -3.69 12.77
C VAL A 219 -30.52 -4.20 14.17
N ASP A 220 -29.64 -5.01 14.71
CA ASP A 220 -29.59 -5.48 16.10
C ASP A 220 -28.14 -5.82 16.46
N GLU A 221 -27.89 -6.42 17.64
CA GLU A 221 -26.53 -6.74 18.11
C GLU A 221 -25.77 -7.68 17.17
N HIS A 222 -26.46 -8.53 16.41
CA HIS A 222 -25.88 -9.55 15.54
C HIS A 222 -26.20 -9.38 14.05
N THR A 223 -26.89 -8.31 13.66
CA THR A 223 -27.27 -8.09 12.25
C THR A 223 -26.74 -6.73 11.78
N LEU A 224 -25.80 -6.79 10.83
CA LEU A 224 -25.18 -5.63 10.20
C LEU A 224 -25.64 -5.53 8.74
N THR A 225 -25.93 -4.31 8.27
CA THR A 225 -26.20 -4.08 6.85
C THR A 225 -25.24 -3.06 6.26
N TYR A 226 -24.87 -3.29 4.99
CA TYR A 226 -24.19 -2.32 4.15
C TYR A 226 -25.04 -2.08 2.90
N THR A 227 -25.39 -0.82 2.65
CA THR A 227 -26.02 -0.38 1.40
C THR A 227 -24.97 0.30 0.53
N LEU A 228 -24.81 -0.20 -0.70
CA LEU A 228 -23.79 0.27 -1.63
C LEU A 228 -24.32 1.40 -2.53
N THR A 229 -23.40 2.15 -3.13
CA THR A 229 -23.72 3.17 -4.17
C THR A 229 -24.12 2.52 -5.50
N TYR A 230 -23.59 1.33 -5.79
CA TYR A 230 -23.86 0.53 -6.98
C TYR A 230 -23.57 -0.95 -6.71
N ASP A 231 -23.98 -1.84 -7.59
CA ASP A 231 -23.66 -3.28 -7.50
C ASP A 231 -22.15 -3.48 -7.78
N PHE A 232 -21.39 -3.63 -6.71
CA PHE A 232 -19.94 -3.76 -6.75
C PHE A 232 -19.50 -5.21 -6.53
N PRO A 233 -18.99 -5.91 -7.58
CA PRO A 233 -18.63 -7.33 -7.49
C PRO A 233 -17.51 -7.63 -6.49
N GLY A 234 -16.61 -6.67 -6.24
CA GLY A 234 -15.47 -6.80 -5.32
C GLY A 234 -15.80 -6.61 -3.85
N PHE A 235 -17.05 -6.31 -3.46
CA PHE A 235 -17.36 -5.86 -2.11
C PHE A 235 -16.98 -6.85 -1.01
N LEU A 236 -17.28 -8.15 -1.16
CA LEU A 236 -16.90 -9.14 -0.15
C LEU A 236 -15.39 -9.24 0.06
N SER A 237 -14.60 -9.10 -1.01
CA SER A 237 -13.14 -9.07 -0.88
C SER A 237 -12.63 -7.79 -0.21
N LEU A 238 -13.30 -6.66 -0.42
CA LEU A 238 -13.01 -5.40 0.24
C LEU A 238 -13.25 -5.46 1.75
N LEU A 239 -14.22 -6.27 2.21
CA LEU A 239 -14.48 -6.49 3.64
C LEU A 239 -13.35 -7.21 4.38
N CYS A 240 -12.38 -7.77 3.66
CA CYS A 240 -11.14 -8.30 4.23
C CYS A 240 -10.06 -7.23 4.39
N TYR A 241 -10.40 -5.93 4.26
CA TYR A 241 -9.44 -4.83 4.34
C TYR A 241 -9.73 -3.92 5.54
N LEU A 242 -8.68 -3.24 6.04
CA LEU A 242 -8.64 -2.52 7.32
C LEU A 242 -9.82 -1.58 7.61
N PRO A 243 -10.30 -0.72 6.70
CA PRO A 243 -11.36 0.25 7.03
C PRO A 243 -12.71 -0.40 7.35
N TYR A 244 -12.87 -1.70 7.06
CA TYR A 244 -14.07 -2.48 7.33
C TYR A 244 -13.93 -3.40 8.55
N GLU A 245 -12.79 -3.37 9.25
CA GLU A 245 -12.62 -4.05 10.53
C GLU A 245 -13.45 -3.34 11.63
N PRO A 246 -14.03 -4.08 12.59
CA PRO A 246 -14.73 -3.46 13.71
C PRO A 246 -13.76 -2.79 14.69
N ALA A 247 -14.27 -1.86 15.48
CA ALA A 247 -13.56 -1.31 16.63
C ALA A 247 -14.54 -1.05 17.77
N TYR A 248 -14.11 -1.29 19.00
CA TYR A 248 -14.95 -1.10 20.17
C TYR A 248 -15.35 0.37 20.34
N GLY A 249 -16.60 0.70 20.03
CA GLY A 249 -17.10 2.06 19.97
C GLY A 249 -16.86 2.90 21.22
N PRO A 250 -17.14 2.37 22.46
CA PRO A 250 -16.86 3.12 23.68
C PRO A 250 -15.38 3.49 23.88
N LEU A 251 -14.43 2.65 23.41
CA LEU A 251 -13.01 3.00 23.45
C LEU A 251 -12.69 4.12 22.44
N LEU A 252 -13.25 4.05 21.21
CA LEU A 252 -13.07 5.12 20.22
C LEU A 252 -13.55 6.47 20.75
N GLU A 253 -14.69 6.51 21.45
CA GLU A 253 -15.21 7.73 22.07
C GLU A 253 -14.33 8.23 23.23
N GLU A 254 -13.75 7.32 24.03
CA GLU A 254 -12.94 7.66 25.19
C GLU A 254 -11.58 8.24 24.78
N VAL A 255 -10.91 7.61 23.80
CA VAL A 255 -9.50 7.91 23.48
C VAL A 255 -9.31 8.74 22.23
N GLY A 256 -10.28 8.80 21.33
CA GLY A 256 -10.25 9.62 20.10
C GLY A 256 -9.02 9.33 19.24
N ASP A 257 -8.18 10.35 19.02
CA ASP A 257 -6.94 10.28 18.24
C ASP A 257 -5.83 9.42 18.89
N GLN A 258 -6.01 9.02 20.16
CA GLN A 258 -5.10 8.10 20.85
C GLN A 258 -5.45 6.62 20.60
N PHE A 259 -6.47 6.33 19.79
CA PHE A 259 -6.82 4.94 19.45
C PHE A 259 -5.64 4.23 18.78
N ALA A 260 -5.32 3.04 19.30
CA ALA A 260 -4.23 2.19 18.85
C ALA A 260 -2.85 2.90 18.77
N THR A 261 -2.55 3.77 19.74
CA THR A 261 -1.20 4.35 19.95
C THR A 261 -0.41 3.60 21.02
N SER A 262 -1.07 2.76 21.81
CA SER A 262 -0.46 1.89 22.83
C SER A 262 -1.26 0.58 22.95
N ALA A 263 -0.75 -0.37 23.71
CA ALA A 263 -1.46 -1.61 23.99
C ALA A 263 -2.78 -1.37 24.75
N GLU A 264 -2.80 -0.41 25.69
CA GLU A 264 -3.97 -0.06 26.48
C GLU A 264 -5.09 0.60 25.66
N THR A 265 -4.75 1.24 24.55
CA THR A 265 -5.71 1.89 23.65
C THR A 265 -6.03 1.03 22.41
N THR A 266 -5.72 -0.29 22.49
CA THR A 266 -5.96 -1.27 21.42
C THR A 266 -6.69 -2.47 22.00
N TYR A 267 -8.02 -2.56 21.79
CA TYR A 267 -8.75 -3.78 22.09
C TYR A 267 -8.77 -4.71 20.87
N SER A 268 -8.90 -6.00 21.13
CA SER A 268 -8.72 -7.05 20.13
C SER A 268 -9.89 -8.02 20.15
N CYS A 269 -10.34 -8.49 18.99
CA CYS A 269 -11.30 -9.58 18.82
C CYS A 269 -10.79 -10.65 17.83
N GLY A 270 -9.55 -10.54 17.37
CA GLY A 270 -8.92 -11.48 16.45
C GLY A 270 -8.17 -12.60 17.15
N ALA A 271 -7.38 -13.34 16.36
CA ALA A 271 -6.58 -14.48 16.81
C ALA A 271 -5.58 -14.14 17.92
N TYR A 272 -5.15 -12.87 17.98
CA TYR A 272 -4.18 -12.36 18.96
C TYR A 272 -4.71 -11.08 19.60
N TYR A 273 -4.12 -10.72 20.74
CA TYR A 273 -4.25 -9.39 21.33
C TYR A 273 -2.89 -8.72 21.48
N LEU A 274 -2.87 -7.40 21.37
CA LEU A 274 -1.66 -6.60 21.55
C LEU A 274 -1.36 -6.48 23.05
N ALA A 275 -0.41 -7.29 23.52
CA ALA A 275 -0.07 -7.35 24.94
C ALA A 275 0.90 -6.26 25.39
N GLU A 276 1.81 -5.83 24.48
CA GLU A 276 2.85 -4.82 24.78
C GLU A 276 3.25 -4.13 23.49
N TYR A 277 3.41 -2.82 23.57
CA TYR A 277 4.01 -2.02 22.51
C TYR A 277 4.84 -0.88 23.08
N GLU A 278 6.15 -0.92 22.81
CA GLU A 278 7.09 0.15 23.11
C GLU A 278 7.78 0.55 21.79
N SER A 279 7.54 1.78 21.36
CA SER A 279 8.04 2.28 20.07
C SER A 279 9.57 2.18 19.98
N LEU A 280 10.08 1.65 18.87
CA LEU A 280 11.51 1.38 18.62
C LEU A 280 12.16 0.41 19.62
N GLU A 281 11.37 -0.40 20.31
CA GLU A 281 11.87 -1.44 21.22
C GLU A 281 11.21 -2.78 20.94
N THR A 282 9.95 -2.93 21.34
CA THR A 282 9.24 -4.21 21.26
C THR A 282 7.76 -4.06 20.93
N TRP A 283 7.22 -5.12 20.36
CA TRP A 283 5.83 -5.25 20.00
C TRP A 283 5.44 -6.73 20.18
N ILE A 284 4.62 -7.00 21.20
CA ILE A 284 4.25 -8.36 21.59
C ILE A 284 2.74 -8.57 21.39
N MET A 285 2.42 -9.57 20.58
CA MET A 285 1.06 -10.10 20.46
C MET A 285 0.99 -11.47 21.12
N LYS A 286 -0.11 -11.76 21.82
CA LYS A 286 -0.36 -13.06 22.44
C LYS A 286 -1.65 -13.65 21.92
N LYS A 287 -1.69 -14.97 21.84
CA LYS A 287 -2.88 -15.73 21.46
C LYS A 287 -4.09 -15.28 22.28
N ASN A 288 -5.19 -14.98 21.60
CA ASN A 288 -6.47 -14.69 22.21
C ASN A 288 -7.23 -16.00 22.49
N PRO A 289 -7.35 -16.44 23.74
CA PRO A 289 -8.04 -17.69 24.05
C PRO A 289 -9.58 -17.57 23.92
N GLU A 290 -10.10 -16.34 23.85
CA GLU A 290 -11.54 -16.07 23.71
C GLU A 290 -11.99 -16.03 22.24
N ASN A 291 -11.03 -16.01 21.28
CA ASN A 291 -11.36 -15.99 19.86
C ASN A 291 -12.12 -17.27 19.43
N TYR A 292 -13.15 -17.12 18.59
CA TYR A 292 -13.99 -18.22 18.12
C TYR A 292 -13.21 -19.37 17.46
N ASP A 293 -12.02 -19.08 16.91
CA ASP A 293 -11.16 -20.04 16.19
C ASP A 293 -9.83 -20.27 16.93
N ALA A 294 -9.82 -20.07 18.26
CA ALA A 294 -8.61 -20.18 19.09
C ALA A 294 -7.90 -21.55 18.95
N ASP A 295 -8.65 -22.62 18.67
CA ASP A 295 -8.08 -23.94 18.44
C ASP A 295 -7.19 -24.00 17.20
N ASN A 296 -7.34 -23.08 16.26
CA ASN A 296 -6.56 -22.94 15.03
C ASN A 296 -5.45 -21.86 15.14
N VAL A 297 -5.15 -21.38 16.34
CA VAL A 297 -4.06 -20.46 16.65
C VAL A 297 -2.96 -21.25 17.37
N PHE A 298 -1.85 -21.51 16.66
CA PHE A 298 -0.78 -22.40 17.14
C PHE A 298 0.41 -21.67 17.74
N ILE A 299 0.55 -20.36 17.50
CA ILE A 299 1.60 -19.52 18.05
C ILE A 299 1.07 -18.81 19.28
N GLU A 300 1.65 -19.08 20.45
CA GLU A 300 1.19 -18.47 21.72
C GLU A 300 1.67 -17.03 21.90
N THR A 301 2.86 -16.70 21.36
CA THR A 301 3.45 -15.36 21.49
C THR A 301 4.20 -14.99 20.22
N VAL A 302 3.89 -13.84 19.67
CA VAL A 302 4.60 -13.21 18.54
C VAL A 302 5.36 -12.01 19.09
N SER A 303 6.68 -12.01 18.95
CA SER A 303 7.55 -10.91 19.40
C SER A 303 8.21 -10.25 18.20
N ARG A 304 7.99 -8.95 18.02
CA ARG A 304 8.68 -8.13 17.03
C ARG A 304 9.65 -7.22 17.78
N ILE A 305 10.94 -7.29 17.46
CA ILE A 305 12.00 -6.56 18.12
C ILE A 305 12.58 -5.54 17.14
N TYR A 306 12.66 -4.29 17.56
CA TYR A 306 13.26 -3.25 16.75
C TYR A 306 14.76 -3.46 16.57
N ASN A 307 15.21 -3.35 15.32
CA ASN A 307 16.63 -3.32 14.98
C ASN A 307 16.81 -2.54 13.66
N ALA A 308 17.35 -1.34 13.73
CA ALA A 308 17.56 -0.49 12.55
C ALA A 308 18.42 -1.14 11.45
N GLU A 309 19.21 -2.17 11.80
CA GLU A 309 20.03 -2.95 10.87
C GLU A 309 19.52 -4.39 10.77
N ALA A 310 18.19 -4.61 10.80
CA ALA A 310 17.57 -5.94 10.78
C ALA A 310 18.02 -6.80 9.58
N SER A 311 18.18 -6.20 8.42
CA SER A 311 18.64 -6.89 7.21
C SER A 311 20.08 -7.44 7.31
N VAL A 312 20.94 -6.80 8.10
CA VAL A 312 22.35 -7.18 8.33
C VAL A 312 22.46 -8.10 9.55
N ASN A 313 21.81 -7.72 10.64
CA ASN A 313 21.92 -8.44 11.92
C ASN A 313 21.08 -9.72 11.94
N GLY A 314 19.94 -9.74 11.26
CA GLY A 314 19.00 -10.86 11.24
C GLY A 314 19.63 -12.19 10.84
N PRO A 315 20.33 -12.30 9.69
CA PRO A 315 21.01 -13.54 9.30
C PRO A 315 22.00 -14.06 10.34
N GLU A 316 22.72 -13.19 11.03
CA GLU A 316 23.65 -13.59 12.09
C GLU A 316 22.92 -14.03 13.38
N MET A 317 21.76 -13.43 13.69
CA MET A 317 20.91 -13.84 14.80
C MET A 317 20.25 -15.21 14.54
N ILE A 318 19.85 -15.49 13.31
CA ILE A 318 19.40 -16.84 12.88
C ILE A 318 20.46 -17.92 13.19
N LYS A 319 21.72 -17.68 12.81
CA LYS A 319 22.83 -18.62 13.08
C LYS A 319 23.04 -18.91 14.57
N ARG A 320 22.65 -17.95 15.43
CA ARG A 320 22.72 -18.08 16.89
C ARG A 320 21.43 -18.61 17.51
N GLY A 321 20.36 -18.79 16.71
CA GLY A 321 19.06 -19.23 17.20
C GLY A 321 18.35 -18.19 18.09
N GLU A 322 18.59 -16.90 17.86
CA GLU A 322 18.02 -15.79 18.64
C GLU A 322 16.69 -15.31 18.11
N ILE A 323 16.40 -15.53 16.82
CA ILE A 323 15.16 -15.18 16.14
C ILE A 323 14.72 -16.32 15.23
N ASP A 324 13.46 -16.30 14.82
CA ASP A 324 12.83 -17.36 14.05
C ASP A 324 12.75 -17.08 12.55
N GLU A 325 12.95 -15.82 12.14
CA GLU A 325 12.95 -15.45 10.74
C GLU A 325 13.87 -14.27 10.43
N ALA A 326 14.54 -14.33 9.27
CA ALA A 326 15.24 -13.21 8.65
C ALA A 326 15.29 -13.36 7.13
N THR A 327 15.32 -12.21 6.43
CA THR A 327 15.59 -12.17 4.99
C THR A 327 17.06 -12.47 4.72
N ILE A 328 17.32 -13.31 3.71
CA ILE A 328 18.68 -13.62 3.22
C ILE A 328 18.90 -12.80 1.93
N GLY A 329 19.68 -11.75 2.06
CA GLY A 329 19.98 -10.85 0.93
C GLY A 329 20.82 -11.53 -0.16
N SER A 330 20.71 -11.03 -1.39
CA SER A 330 21.42 -11.56 -2.55
C SER A 330 22.94 -11.55 -2.39
N ASP A 331 23.49 -10.64 -1.58
CA ASP A 331 24.92 -10.49 -1.33
C ASP A 331 25.50 -11.62 -0.45
N ILE A 332 24.68 -12.27 0.38
CA ILE A 332 25.09 -13.37 1.26
C ILE A 332 24.53 -14.72 0.84
N LEU A 333 23.54 -14.75 -0.06
CA LEU A 333 22.81 -15.96 -0.45
C LEU A 333 23.74 -17.09 -0.90
N ASP A 334 24.67 -16.82 -1.83
CA ASP A 334 25.61 -17.83 -2.33
C ASP A 334 26.46 -18.43 -1.21
N SER A 335 26.88 -17.60 -0.26
CA SER A 335 27.67 -18.07 0.90
C SER A 335 26.82 -18.93 1.84
N TRP A 336 25.54 -18.61 2.02
CA TRP A 336 24.62 -19.41 2.84
C TRP A 336 24.31 -20.76 2.21
N LEU A 337 24.10 -20.79 0.89
CA LEU A 337 23.85 -22.04 0.14
C LEU A 337 25.10 -22.93 0.03
N ALA A 338 26.31 -22.37 0.11
CA ALA A 338 27.55 -23.11 0.08
C ALA A 338 28.00 -23.67 1.45
N ASP A 339 27.47 -23.14 2.55
CA ASP A 339 27.83 -23.54 3.92
C ASP A 339 26.91 -24.66 4.42
N ASP A 340 27.50 -25.81 4.78
CA ASP A 340 26.79 -26.99 5.30
C ASP A 340 25.94 -26.68 6.57
N THR A 341 26.20 -25.62 7.28
CA THR A 341 25.47 -25.24 8.50
C THR A 341 24.24 -24.34 8.21
N THR A 342 24.16 -23.69 7.05
CA THR A 342 23.10 -22.73 6.72
C THR A 342 22.30 -23.09 5.46
N LYS A 343 22.85 -23.93 4.54
CA LYS A 343 22.17 -24.25 3.27
C LYS A 343 20.77 -24.83 3.42
N ASP A 344 20.54 -25.61 4.47
CA ASP A 344 19.26 -26.25 4.77
C ASP A 344 18.34 -25.32 5.61
N MET A 345 18.77 -24.08 5.89
CA MET A 345 17.97 -23.05 6.54
C MET A 345 17.36 -22.05 5.54
N VAL A 346 17.71 -22.16 4.26
CA VAL A 346 17.26 -21.21 3.23
C VAL A 346 16.02 -21.76 2.54
N SER A 347 14.97 -20.97 2.54
CA SER A 347 13.74 -21.17 1.78
C SER A 347 13.32 -19.86 1.11
N MET A 348 12.09 -19.77 0.67
CA MET A 348 11.49 -18.56 0.12
C MET A 348 10.22 -18.22 0.90
N ASP A 349 9.81 -16.94 0.90
CA ASP A 349 8.49 -16.59 1.34
C ASP A 349 7.42 -17.11 0.34
N ARG A 350 6.17 -17.13 0.78
CA ARG A 350 5.08 -17.48 -0.12
C ARG A 350 4.94 -16.37 -1.17
N PRO A 351 4.88 -16.72 -2.49
CA PRO A 351 4.70 -15.71 -3.52
C PRO A 351 3.48 -14.85 -3.24
N ASN A 352 3.69 -13.55 -3.18
CA ASN A 352 2.62 -12.58 -3.12
C ASN A 352 2.33 -12.08 -4.53
N THR A 353 1.40 -12.75 -5.23
CA THR A 353 1.03 -12.42 -6.61
C THR A 353 0.26 -11.11 -6.71
N ASN A 354 -0.14 -10.50 -5.59
CA ASN A 354 -0.86 -9.24 -5.56
C ASN A 354 -0.01 -8.04 -5.88
N TYR A 355 1.30 -8.10 -5.60
CA TYR A 355 2.16 -6.95 -5.80
C TYR A 355 2.80 -7.00 -7.18
N THR A 356 2.43 -6.03 -8.01
CA THR A 356 3.10 -5.75 -9.27
C THR A 356 4.01 -4.54 -9.12
N TYR A 357 5.07 -4.54 -9.90
CA TYR A 357 6.06 -3.47 -9.95
C TYR A 357 6.07 -2.83 -11.33
N PHE A 358 6.18 -1.53 -11.34
CA PHE A 358 6.26 -0.72 -12.56
C PHE A 358 7.14 0.50 -12.31
N TYR A 359 7.72 1.02 -13.38
CA TYR A 359 8.35 2.33 -13.34
C TYR A 359 7.34 3.39 -13.75
N MET A 360 7.30 4.46 -13.00
CA MET A 360 6.47 5.62 -13.30
C MET A 360 7.31 6.86 -13.53
N PHE A 361 6.84 7.72 -14.41
CA PHE A 361 7.35 9.05 -14.62
C PHE A 361 6.61 10.06 -13.73
N ASN A 362 7.26 11.13 -13.33
CA ASN A 362 6.59 12.25 -12.70
C ASN A 362 6.08 13.23 -13.77
N PHE A 363 4.76 13.31 -13.93
CA PHE A 363 4.11 14.18 -14.90
C PHE A 363 3.85 15.60 -14.38
N CYS A 364 4.12 15.86 -13.08
CA CYS A 364 4.00 17.20 -12.48
C CYS A 364 5.35 17.65 -11.88
N PRO A 365 6.32 18.05 -12.73
CA PRO A 365 7.68 18.35 -12.27
C PRO A 365 7.80 19.61 -11.41
N LEU A 366 6.86 20.56 -11.51
CA LEU A 366 6.93 21.88 -10.86
C LEU A 366 5.59 22.39 -10.35
N PRO A 367 5.69 23.31 -9.39
CA PRO A 367 6.64 23.32 -8.30
C PRO A 367 6.31 22.12 -7.44
N HIS A 368 7.28 21.53 -6.79
CA HIS A 368 7.00 20.47 -5.82
C HIS A 368 6.09 21.00 -4.71
N ASN A 369 4.85 21.30 -5.07
CA ASN A 369 3.85 21.92 -4.18
C ASN A 369 3.44 21.00 -3.04
N PHE A 370 3.94 19.76 -3.05
CA PHE A 370 3.50 18.77 -2.12
C PHE A 370 4.23 18.83 -0.77
N SER A 371 5.44 19.36 -0.71
CA SER A 371 6.15 19.61 0.55
C SER A 371 7.31 20.56 0.33
N ASN A 372 7.53 21.48 1.27
CA ASN A 372 8.74 22.29 1.35
C ASN A 372 9.93 21.51 1.94
N ALA A 373 9.76 20.21 2.21
CA ALA A 373 10.85 19.38 2.71
C ALA A 373 11.89 19.21 1.61
N THR A 374 13.11 19.69 1.86
CA THR A 374 14.28 19.40 1.04
C THR A 374 14.72 17.97 1.31
N VAL A 375 15.05 17.22 0.24
CA VAL A 375 15.72 15.92 0.35
C VAL A 375 17.11 16.12 -0.20
N ASP A 376 18.11 16.04 0.68
CA ASP A 376 19.51 16.24 0.30
C ASP A 376 19.89 15.31 -0.87
N GLY A 377 20.51 15.87 -1.90
CA GLY A 377 20.90 15.13 -3.10
C GLY A 377 19.83 15.05 -4.21
N LEU A 378 18.54 14.98 -3.87
CA LEU A 378 17.48 14.96 -4.88
C LEU A 378 17.26 16.35 -5.50
N ASP A 379 17.32 17.39 -4.70
CA ASP A 379 17.11 18.76 -5.20
C ASP A 379 18.35 19.34 -5.91
N ALA A 380 19.56 18.81 -5.63
CA ALA A 380 20.82 19.37 -6.13
C ALA A 380 21.04 19.21 -7.65
N GLU A 381 20.57 18.11 -8.23
CA GLU A 381 20.76 17.76 -9.65
C GLU A 381 19.44 17.81 -10.44
N TYR A 382 18.36 18.32 -9.82
CA TYR A 382 17.04 18.37 -10.43
C TYR A 382 16.91 19.55 -11.41
N GLU A 383 16.51 19.25 -12.65
CA GLU A 383 16.28 20.22 -13.73
C GLU A 383 14.81 20.18 -14.17
N PRO A 384 13.88 20.74 -13.36
CA PRO A 384 12.45 20.56 -13.57
C PRO A 384 11.94 21.08 -14.91
N GLU A 385 12.44 22.22 -15.39
CA GLU A 385 12.02 22.78 -16.69
C GLU A 385 12.46 21.91 -17.86
N ASN A 386 13.64 21.30 -17.76
CA ASN A 386 14.16 20.39 -18.77
C ASN A 386 13.41 19.05 -18.72
N TRP A 387 13.11 18.56 -17.51
CA TRP A 387 12.29 17.38 -17.31
C TRP A 387 10.87 17.56 -17.85
N ALA A 388 10.23 18.73 -17.62
CA ALA A 388 8.91 19.04 -18.14
C ALA A 388 8.82 18.91 -19.67
N LYS A 389 9.88 19.34 -20.39
CA LYS A 389 9.96 19.15 -21.84
C LYS A 389 10.08 17.69 -22.22
N ALA A 390 10.95 16.95 -21.52
CA ALA A 390 11.21 15.53 -21.80
C ALA A 390 9.96 14.69 -21.58
N ILE A 391 9.29 14.85 -20.42
CA ILE A 391 8.13 14.02 -20.08
C ILE A 391 6.92 14.27 -20.99
N ASN A 392 6.83 15.45 -21.59
CA ASN A 392 5.76 15.77 -22.55
C ASN A 392 5.97 15.13 -23.94
N SER A 393 7.16 14.60 -24.23
CA SER A 393 7.43 13.85 -25.46
C SER A 393 7.05 12.37 -25.32
N THR A 394 6.10 11.93 -26.12
CA THR A 394 5.73 10.50 -26.21
C THR A 394 6.91 9.65 -26.69
N ASN A 395 7.75 10.19 -27.59
CA ASN A 395 8.94 9.49 -28.09
C ASN A 395 10.00 9.32 -26.98
N PHE A 396 10.17 10.32 -26.11
CA PHE A 396 11.05 10.18 -24.93
C PHE A 396 10.59 9.03 -24.01
N ARG A 397 9.32 8.99 -23.67
CA ARG A 397 8.77 7.94 -22.80
C ARG A 397 8.83 6.55 -23.47
N LYS A 398 8.53 6.47 -24.78
CA LYS A 398 8.64 5.23 -25.55
C LYS A 398 10.08 4.73 -25.66
N ALA A 399 11.07 5.62 -25.70
CA ALA A 399 12.47 5.21 -25.65
C ALA A 399 12.79 4.45 -24.35
N PHE A 400 12.19 4.83 -23.23
CA PHE A 400 12.30 4.10 -21.97
C PHE A 400 11.53 2.78 -22.01
N LEU A 401 10.27 2.80 -22.45
CA LEU A 401 9.41 1.59 -22.53
C LEU A 401 10.07 0.48 -23.35
N TYR A 402 10.64 0.82 -24.51
CA TYR A 402 11.32 -0.15 -25.37
C TYR A 402 12.80 -0.37 -25.00
N GLY A 403 13.40 0.55 -24.22
CA GLY A 403 14.82 0.49 -23.84
C GLY A 403 15.09 -0.30 -22.55
N ILE A 404 14.10 -0.45 -21.67
CA ILE A 404 14.27 -1.13 -20.40
C ILE A 404 14.18 -2.64 -20.59
N ASN A 405 15.26 -3.34 -20.22
CA ASN A 405 15.27 -4.78 -20.11
C ASN A 405 14.98 -5.20 -18.66
N ASN A 406 13.71 -5.52 -18.35
CA ASN A 406 13.29 -5.91 -17.02
C ASN A 406 14.02 -7.15 -16.47
N ALA A 407 14.56 -8.02 -17.35
CA ALA A 407 15.33 -9.17 -16.95
C ALA A 407 16.52 -8.81 -16.04
N VAL A 408 17.24 -7.71 -16.32
CA VAL A 408 18.42 -7.35 -15.52
C VAL A 408 18.08 -6.88 -14.12
N THR A 409 16.94 -6.22 -13.94
CA THR A 409 16.49 -5.74 -12.62
C THR A 409 15.84 -6.85 -11.81
N LEU A 410 15.09 -7.74 -12.46
CA LEU A 410 14.50 -8.92 -11.82
C LEU A 410 15.57 -9.94 -11.41
N ALA A 411 16.61 -10.14 -12.25
CA ALA A 411 17.70 -11.04 -11.95
C ALA A 411 18.53 -10.64 -10.70
N VAL A 412 18.44 -9.39 -10.25
CA VAL A 412 19.04 -8.99 -8.96
C VAL A 412 18.42 -9.74 -7.80
N LYS A 413 17.09 -9.93 -7.83
CA LYS A 413 16.33 -10.61 -6.77
C LYS A 413 16.09 -12.10 -7.06
N ALA A 414 15.96 -12.46 -8.33
CA ALA A 414 15.78 -13.84 -8.79
C ALA A 414 16.81 -14.16 -9.86
N PRO A 415 18.07 -14.45 -9.50
CA PRO A 415 19.11 -14.79 -10.47
C PRO A 415 18.75 -15.96 -11.38
N GLU A 416 17.99 -16.90 -10.84
CA GLU A 416 17.40 -18.02 -11.58
C GLU A 416 15.88 -17.87 -11.62
N GLY A 417 15.26 -18.01 -12.79
CA GLY A 417 13.80 -18.00 -12.95
C GLY A 417 13.16 -16.62 -12.95
N TYR A 418 13.90 -15.53 -13.16
CA TYR A 418 13.35 -14.17 -13.26
C TYR A 418 12.25 -14.05 -14.32
N GLU A 419 12.26 -14.91 -15.34
CA GLU A 419 11.26 -14.93 -16.41
C GLU A 419 9.84 -15.17 -15.86
N ASN A 420 9.71 -15.87 -14.74
CA ASN A 420 8.44 -16.18 -14.10
C ASN A 420 7.80 -14.94 -13.45
N TYR A 421 8.59 -13.89 -13.22
CA TYR A 421 8.15 -12.67 -12.52
C TYR A 421 8.02 -11.47 -13.45
N LYS A 422 8.39 -11.62 -14.71
CA LYS A 422 8.34 -10.55 -15.70
C LYS A 422 6.91 -10.29 -16.14
N LEU A 423 6.50 -9.02 -16.17
CA LEU A 423 5.22 -8.58 -16.71
C LEU A 423 5.42 -7.52 -17.80
N ASN A 424 4.46 -7.49 -18.71
CA ASN A 424 4.28 -6.40 -19.68
C ASN A 424 2.99 -5.61 -19.40
N THR A 425 2.30 -5.94 -18.31
CA THR A 425 1.05 -5.34 -17.84
C THR A 425 1.24 -4.83 -16.41
N VAL A 426 0.37 -3.96 -15.92
CA VAL A 426 0.36 -3.58 -14.50
C VAL A 426 -0.48 -4.54 -13.67
N THR A 427 -1.52 -5.13 -14.25
CA THR A 427 -2.29 -6.20 -13.61
C THR A 427 -1.55 -7.54 -13.72
N PRO A 428 -1.47 -8.34 -12.65
CA PRO A 428 -0.83 -9.64 -12.68
C PRO A 428 -1.73 -10.73 -13.32
N PRO A 429 -1.16 -11.81 -13.85
CA PRO A 429 -1.94 -12.94 -14.36
C PRO A 429 -2.72 -13.63 -13.24
N SER A 430 -3.88 -14.17 -13.57
CA SER A 430 -4.77 -14.88 -12.65
C SER A 430 -5.29 -14.01 -11.49
N PHE A 431 -5.32 -12.70 -11.70
CA PHE A 431 -5.86 -11.76 -10.73
C PHE A 431 -7.39 -11.87 -10.63
N CYS A 432 -8.06 -11.80 -11.77
CA CYS A 432 -9.50 -12.01 -11.91
C CYS A 432 -9.81 -12.59 -13.28
N ALA A 433 -11.02 -13.13 -13.43
CA ALA A 433 -11.49 -13.74 -14.67
C ALA A 433 -12.91 -13.26 -14.98
N ASN A 434 -13.23 -13.17 -16.25
CA ASN A 434 -14.58 -12.82 -16.72
C ASN A 434 -15.61 -13.93 -16.44
N SER A 435 -16.86 -13.74 -16.83
CA SER A 435 -17.96 -14.68 -16.58
C SER A 435 -17.76 -16.08 -17.21
N GLU A 436 -16.92 -16.17 -18.25
CA GLU A 436 -16.54 -17.43 -18.91
C GLU A 436 -15.28 -18.07 -18.30
N GLY A 437 -14.68 -17.46 -17.27
CA GLY A 437 -13.42 -17.91 -16.65
C GLY A 437 -12.18 -17.56 -17.45
N VAL A 438 -12.27 -16.61 -18.39
CA VAL A 438 -11.12 -16.10 -19.14
C VAL A 438 -10.36 -15.10 -18.28
N ASP A 439 -9.05 -15.28 -18.17
CA ASP A 439 -8.16 -14.38 -17.43
C ASP A 439 -8.27 -12.93 -17.97
N TYR A 440 -8.32 -11.96 -17.08
CA TYR A 440 -8.40 -10.53 -17.40
C TYR A 440 -7.33 -10.08 -18.41
N LEU A 441 -6.12 -10.63 -18.35
CA LEU A 441 -5.07 -10.32 -19.33
C LEU A 441 -5.38 -10.75 -20.76
N GLN A 442 -6.45 -11.54 -20.95
CA GLN A 442 -6.94 -11.96 -22.27
C GLN A 442 -8.17 -11.15 -22.71
N CYS A 443 -8.60 -10.15 -21.91
CA CYS A 443 -9.71 -9.27 -22.22
C CYS A 443 -9.25 -8.08 -23.08
N GLY A 444 -10.13 -7.52 -23.88
CA GLY A 444 -9.94 -6.29 -24.66
C GLY A 444 -8.61 -6.19 -25.41
N ASP A 445 -8.08 -4.99 -25.48
CA ASP A 445 -6.79 -4.69 -26.13
C ASP A 445 -5.58 -5.15 -25.31
N LEU A 446 -5.77 -5.46 -24.01
CA LEU A 446 -4.72 -5.97 -23.15
C LEU A 446 -4.17 -7.31 -23.65
N ALA A 447 -5.03 -8.14 -24.23
CA ALA A 447 -4.65 -9.41 -24.87
C ALA A 447 -3.60 -9.25 -26.01
N ASN A 448 -3.44 -8.04 -26.54
CA ASN A 448 -2.48 -7.73 -27.59
C ASN A 448 -1.14 -7.21 -27.06
N ILE A 449 -1.02 -6.97 -25.76
CA ILE A 449 0.24 -6.51 -25.14
C ILE A 449 1.25 -7.65 -25.17
N THR A 450 2.45 -7.32 -25.66
CA THR A 450 3.57 -8.27 -25.78
C THR A 450 4.83 -7.66 -25.20
N GLU A 451 5.95 -8.39 -25.28
CA GLU A 451 7.27 -7.91 -24.88
C GLU A 451 7.62 -6.57 -25.54
N PHE A 452 7.99 -5.59 -24.70
CA PHE A 452 8.38 -4.26 -25.16
C PHE A 452 9.87 -4.14 -25.44
N PHE A 453 10.75 -4.81 -24.71
CA PHE A 453 12.20 -4.61 -24.87
C PHE A 453 12.66 -4.87 -26.30
N ASP A 454 13.09 -3.79 -26.96
CA ASP A 454 13.60 -3.77 -28.33
C ASP A 454 14.57 -2.58 -28.49
N GLU A 455 15.87 -2.86 -28.45
CA GLU A 455 16.91 -1.83 -28.54
C GLU A 455 16.85 -1.01 -29.83
N ALA A 456 16.43 -1.60 -30.95
CA ALA A 456 16.35 -0.90 -32.22
C ALA A 456 15.20 0.13 -32.19
N LYS A 457 14.03 -0.27 -31.70
CA LYS A 457 12.91 0.65 -31.49
C LYS A 457 13.22 1.71 -30.44
N ALA A 458 13.88 1.34 -29.34
CA ALA A 458 14.29 2.30 -28.32
C ALA A 458 15.17 3.42 -28.91
N LYS A 459 16.12 3.07 -29.77
CA LYS A 459 16.99 4.04 -30.47
C LYS A 459 16.21 4.85 -31.48
N GLU A 460 15.27 4.28 -32.22
CA GLU A 460 14.39 5.01 -33.14
C GLU A 460 13.57 6.08 -32.39
N TYR A 461 12.92 5.70 -31.28
CA TYR A 461 12.19 6.65 -30.44
C TYR A 461 13.09 7.69 -29.79
N ARG A 462 14.28 7.30 -29.32
CA ARG A 462 15.28 8.24 -28.81
C ARG A 462 15.67 9.30 -29.89
N ASP A 463 15.94 8.88 -31.11
CA ASP A 463 16.34 9.79 -32.17
C ASP A 463 15.21 10.77 -32.51
N ALA A 464 13.97 10.32 -32.59
CA ALA A 464 12.80 11.18 -32.72
C ALA A 464 12.66 12.15 -31.55
N ALA A 465 12.84 11.67 -30.31
CA ALA A 465 12.80 12.49 -29.10
C ALA A 465 13.90 13.57 -29.12
N VAL A 466 15.11 13.27 -29.60
CA VAL A 466 16.21 14.25 -29.73
C VAL A 466 15.81 15.39 -30.64
N GLU A 467 15.16 15.11 -31.79
CA GLU A 467 14.68 16.14 -32.69
C GLU A 467 13.61 17.03 -32.05
N GLU A 468 12.60 16.43 -31.42
CA GLU A 468 11.51 17.13 -30.73
C GLU A 468 12.02 17.99 -29.57
N LEU A 469 12.83 17.41 -28.70
CA LEU A 469 13.34 18.07 -27.50
C LEU A 469 14.35 19.19 -27.86
N THR A 470 15.16 19.01 -28.93
CA THR A 470 16.01 20.08 -29.44
C THR A 470 15.18 21.27 -29.94
N ALA A 471 14.08 20.98 -30.66
CA ALA A 471 13.17 22.03 -31.14
C ALA A 471 12.45 22.74 -29.97
N ALA A 472 12.15 22.01 -28.87
CA ALA A 472 11.59 22.55 -27.63
C ALA A 472 12.63 23.29 -26.76
N GLY A 473 13.91 23.33 -27.17
CA GLY A 473 15.01 23.99 -26.45
C GLY A 473 15.40 23.24 -25.17
N ALA A 474 15.33 21.91 -25.17
CA ALA A 474 15.88 21.10 -24.11
C ALA A 474 17.41 21.02 -24.19
N THR A 475 18.07 20.79 -23.08
CA THR A 475 19.50 20.54 -22.96
C THR A 475 19.78 19.06 -22.69
N PHE A 476 20.85 18.53 -23.28
CA PHE A 476 21.25 17.14 -23.12
C PHE A 476 22.57 17.03 -22.35
N PRO A 477 22.77 15.97 -21.57
CA PRO A 477 21.82 14.89 -21.32
C PRO A 477 20.61 15.35 -20.47
N ILE A 478 19.45 14.73 -20.69
CA ILE A 478 18.31 14.91 -19.80
C ILE A 478 18.66 14.22 -18.47
N LYS A 479 18.65 14.96 -17.37
CA LYS A 479 18.87 14.41 -16.03
C LYS A 479 17.61 13.72 -15.54
N VAL A 480 17.75 12.45 -15.15
CA VAL A 480 16.65 11.58 -14.70
C VAL A 480 16.90 11.14 -13.28
N GLN A 481 16.26 11.79 -12.32
CA GLN A 481 16.39 11.39 -10.92
C GLN A 481 15.66 10.09 -10.66
N LEU A 482 16.40 9.10 -10.13
CA LEU A 482 15.94 7.77 -9.76
C LEU A 482 16.25 7.53 -8.26
N PRO A 483 15.38 7.96 -7.36
CA PRO A 483 15.56 7.72 -5.94
C PRO A 483 15.22 6.29 -5.55
N TYR A 484 15.82 5.81 -4.45
CA TYR A 484 15.52 4.53 -3.84
C TYR A 484 15.45 4.63 -2.31
N ASN A 485 14.74 3.71 -1.66
CA ASN A 485 14.74 3.58 -0.21
C ASN A 485 15.91 2.68 0.23
N PRO A 486 16.91 3.19 0.99
CA PRO A 486 18.08 2.42 1.38
C PRO A 486 17.79 1.28 2.37
N SER A 487 16.65 1.28 3.07
CA SER A 487 16.23 0.15 3.91
C SER A 487 15.70 -1.03 3.09
N SER A 488 15.34 -0.82 1.83
CA SER A 488 14.82 -1.87 0.94
C SER A 488 15.95 -2.68 0.33
N VAL A 489 16.02 -3.95 0.67
CA VAL A 489 17.09 -4.87 0.20
C VAL A 489 17.16 -4.90 -1.33
N ASP A 490 18.37 -4.73 -1.85
CA ASP A 490 18.72 -4.81 -3.28
C ASP A 490 18.12 -3.71 -4.18
N TRP A 491 17.36 -2.73 -3.66
CA TRP A 491 16.80 -1.69 -4.51
C TRP A 491 17.86 -0.77 -5.11
N ASP A 492 18.92 -0.46 -4.37
CA ASP A 492 20.08 0.27 -4.88
C ASP A 492 20.76 -0.45 -6.05
N LYS A 493 20.93 -1.78 -5.94
CA LYS A 493 21.49 -2.62 -7.00
C LYS A 493 20.58 -2.66 -8.23
N GLN A 494 19.26 -2.76 -8.03
CA GLN A 494 18.30 -2.68 -9.13
C GLN A 494 18.42 -1.35 -9.87
N CYS A 495 18.55 -0.21 -9.15
CA CYS A 495 18.77 1.10 -9.76
C CYS A 495 20.09 1.15 -10.55
N GLN A 496 21.17 0.57 -10.03
CA GLN A 496 22.48 0.57 -10.68
C GLN A 496 22.47 -0.25 -11.97
N VAL A 497 21.90 -1.45 -11.97
CA VAL A 497 21.82 -2.30 -13.18
C VAL A 497 20.89 -1.68 -14.22
N LEU A 498 19.78 -1.07 -13.79
CA LEU A 498 18.88 -0.33 -14.68
C LEU A 498 19.62 0.84 -15.36
N LYS A 499 20.30 1.69 -14.57
CA LYS A 499 21.10 2.80 -15.11
C LYS A 499 22.09 2.31 -16.16
N GLN A 500 22.89 1.32 -15.80
CA GLN A 500 23.92 0.79 -16.69
C GLN A 500 23.31 0.24 -17.99
N GLN A 501 22.23 -0.52 -17.90
CA GLN A 501 21.58 -1.13 -19.05
C GLN A 501 20.91 -0.07 -19.94
N LEU A 502 20.07 0.79 -19.36
CA LEU A 502 19.30 1.77 -20.13
C LEU A 502 20.20 2.84 -20.77
N GLU A 503 21.19 3.36 -20.04
CA GLU A 503 22.17 4.29 -20.61
C GLU A 503 23.00 3.65 -21.71
N SER A 504 23.34 2.37 -21.63
CA SER A 504 24.06 1.68 -22.70
C SER A 504 23.26 1.62 -24.00
N VAL A 505 21.93 1.54 -23.92
CA VAL A 505 21.04 1.53 -25.09
C VAL A 505 20.79 2.94 -25.60
N LEU A 506 20.40 3.86 -24.72
CA LEU A 506 19.91 5.18 -25.12
C LEU A 506 21.04 6.21 -25.37
N ASN A 507 22.21 6.01 -24.76
CA ASN A 507 23.37 6.91 -24.99
C ASN A 507 24.30 6.43 -26.13
N ASP A 508 23.94 5.36 -26.83
CA ASP A 508 24.73 4.86 -27.96
C ASP A 508 24.83 5.92 -29.08
N GLY A 509 26.02 6.50 -29.22
CA GLY A 509 26.32 7.55 -30.19
C GLY A 509 25.85 8.97 -29.85
N PHE A 510 25.06 9.17 -28.79
CA PHE A 510 24.57 10.45 -28.31
C PHE A 510 24.32 10.45 -26.82
N ASN A 511 24.81 11.45 -26.09
CA ASN A 511 24.58 11.55 -24.63
C ASN A 511 23.16 12.05 -24.34
N PHE A 512 22.18 11.13 -24.38
CA PHE A 512 20.75 11.45 -24.36
C PHE A 512 20.23 11.66 -22.93
N ILE A 513 20.57 10.75 -22.02
CA ILE A 513 20.11 10.79 -20.62
C ILE A 513 21.29 10.63 -19.65
N ASP A 514 21.12 11.13 -18.43
CA ASP A 514 21.97 10.85 -17.27
C ASP A 514 21.07 10.46 -16.09
N ILE A 515 21.07 9.18 -15.71
CA ILE A 515 20.28 8.66 -14.60
C ILE A 515 21.04 8.93 -13.30
N ILE A 516 20.42 9.70 -12.42
CA ILE A 516 20.99 10.11 -11.13
C ILE A 516 20.34 9.29 -10.02
N ILE A 517 21.08 8.30 -9.50
CA ILE A 517 20.64 7.44 -8.42
C ILE A 517 20.90 8.15 -7.09
N THR A 518 19.87 8.30 -6.26
CA THR A 518 19.98 8.98 -4.97
C THR A 518 19.24 8.21 -3.89
N ALA A 519 19.91 7.97 -2.75
CA ALA A 519 19.25 7.42 -1.57
C ALA A 519 18.28 8.47 -1.00
N GLY A 520 17.03 8.08 -0.83
CA GLY A 520 16.04 8.83 -0.07
C GLY A 520 16.17 8.55 1.43
N PRO A 521 15.30 9.12 2.28
CA PRO A 521 15.24 8.77 3.69
C PRO A 521 14.78 7.33 3.86
N SER A 522 15.36 6.60 4.80
CA SER A 522 14.95 5.23 5.15
C SER A 522 13.54 5.21 5.73
N ASP A 523 13.24 6.17 6.60
CA ASP A 523 11.92 6.36 7.19
C ASP A 523 11.11 7.39 6.40
N GLY A 524 9.82 7.11 6.19
CA GLY A 524 8.92 8.02 5.51
C GLY A 524 9.24 8.23 4.01
N PHE A 525 9.92 7.29 3.34
CA PHE A 525 10.24 7.39 1.92
C PHE A 525 8.99 7.66 1.07
N LEU A 526 7.90 6.96 1.35
CA LEU A 526 6.64 7.14 0.60
C LEU A 526 6.09 8.56 0.74
N SER A 527 6.04 9.09 1.95
CA SER A 527 5.52 10.44 2.22
C SER A 527 6.47 11.53 1.74
N THR A 528 7.79 11.32 1.90
CA THR A 528 8.79 12.35 1.60
C THR A 528 9.18 12.39 0.12
N VAL A 529 9.31 11.23 -0.52
CA VAL A 529 9.77 11.13 -1.91
C VAL A 529 8.60 10.94 -2.88
N ARG A 530 7.88 9.81 -2.76
CA ARG A 530 6.85 9.44 -3.75
C ARG A 530 5.67 10.42 -3.73
N ARG A 531 5.01 10.58 -2.58
CA ARG A 531 3.82 11.42 -2.45
C ARG A 531 4.10 12.91 -2.65
N ASN A 532 5.35 13.32 -2.55
CA ASN A 532 5.80 14.69 -2.79
C ASN A 532 6.40 14.91 -4.20
N GLY A 533 6.34 13.90 -5.06
CA GLY A 533 6.86 14.02 -6.43
C GLY A 533 8.36 14.32 -6.52
N LYS A 534 9.16 13.89 -5.54
CA LYS A 534 10.62 14.13 -5.48
C LYS A 534 11.39 13.10 -6.32
N PHE A 535 11.00 12.93 -7.58
CA PHE A 535 11.62 12.01 -8.55
C PHE A 535 11.32 12.45 -9.97
N CYS A 536 12.12 12.00 -10.91
CA CYS A 536 11.79 12.02 -12.33
C CYS A 536 11.22 10.67 -12.78
N PHE A 537 11.87 9.60 -12.35
CA PHE A 537 11.53 8.22 -12.66
C PHE A 537 11.66 7.38 -11.38
N LEU A 538 10.71 6.51 -11.10
CA LEU A 538 10.67 5.79 -9.84
C LEU A 538 10.11 4.39 -10.03
N LEU A 539 10.78 3.38 -9.46
CA LEU A 539 10.20 2.06 -9.30
C LEU A 539 9.13 2.12 -8.22
N CYS A 540 7.92 1.74 -8.57
CA CYS A 540 6.80 1.64 -7.66
C CYS A 540 6.16 0.26 -7.71
N ASN A 541 5.29 0.01 -6.75
CA ASN A 541 4.48 -1.18 -6.68
C ASN A 541 3.05 -0.82 -6.29
N TRP A 542 2.15 -1.69 -6.66
CA TRP A 542 0.78 -1.70 -6.19
C TRP A 542 0.40 -3.09 -5.73
N GLY A 543 -0.46 -3.18 -4.75
CA GLY A 543 -1.09 -4.41 -4.30
C GLY A 543 -2.59 -4.19 -4.29
N ALA A 544 -3.32 -5.06 -4.95
CA ALA A 544 -4.75 -4.96 -5.09
C ALA A 544 -5.47 -4.94 -3.74
N ASP A 545 -6.36 -3.99 -3.54
CA ASP A 545 -7.15 -3.86 -2.31
C ASP A 545 -8.36 -4.79 -2.33
N TYR A 546 -8.91 -5.06 -3.52
CA TYR A 546 -10.08 -5.90 -3.75
C TYR A 546 -10.01 -6.60 -5.11
N SER A 547 -10.86 -7.63 -5.32
CA SER A 547 -10.84 -8.46 -6.53
C SER A 547 -11.70 -7.87 -7.65
N ASP A 548 -11.26 -6.75 -8.22
CA ASP A 548 -11.82 -6.14 -9.43
C ASP A 548 -10.73 -5.34 -10.14
N PRO A 549 -10.67 -5.29 -11.50
CA PRO A 549 -9.63 -4.58 -12.24
C PRO A 549 -9.51 -3.09 -11.91
N GLN A 550 -10.54 -2.48 -11.38
CA GLN A 550 -10.56 -1.08 -10.99
C GLN A 550 -9.41 -0.76 -10.02
N THR A 551 -9.11 -1.66 -9.04
CA THR A 551 -8.04 -1.42 -8.06
C THR A 551 -6.66 -1.21 -8.72
N GLU A 552 -6.41 -1.86 -9.84
CA GLU A 552 -5.14 -1.72 -10.58
C GLU A 552 -5.03 -0.38 -11.33
N SER A 553 -6.16 0.31 -11.52
CA SER A 553 -6.18 1.68 -12.08
C SER A 553 -5.99 2.76 -11.02
N ASP A 554 -6.27 2.48 -9.75
CA ASP A 554 -6.25 3.46 -8.65
C ASP A 554 -4.91 4.23 -8.51
N PRO A 555 -3.73 3.61 -8.73
CA PRO A 555 -2.46 4.36 -8.69
C PRO A 555 -2.36 5.46 -9.74
N PHE A 556 -3.04 5.32 -10.87
CA PHE A 556 -2.90 6.18 -12.05
C PHE A 556 -4.10 7.09 -12.27
N TYR A 557 -5.28 6.70 -11.82
CA TYR A 557 -6.49 7.48 -11.97
C TYR A 557 -6.51 8.68 -11.02
N GLN A 558 -6.93 9.83 -11.53
CA GLN A 558 -7.22 11.04 -10.76
C GLN A 558 -8.52 11.66 -11.28
N ALA A 559 -9.47 11.91 -10.40
CA ALA A 559 -10.68 12.65 -10.73
C ALA A 559 -10.36 14.12 -11.11
N GLU A 560 -11.28 14.79 -11.78
CA GLU A 560 -11.15 16.22 -12.11
C GLU A 560 -11.01 17.06 -10.83
N GLY A 561 -9.99 17.90 -10.76
CA GLY A 561 -9.68 18.72 -9.60
C GLY A 561 -9.03 17.97 -8.44
N ASP A 562 -8.86 16.65 -8.53
CA ASP A 562 -8.11 15.90 -7.53
C ASP A 562 -6.61 16.21 -7.65
N ARG A 563 -6.10 16.88 -6.61
CA ARG A 563 -4.67 17.18 -6.47
C ARG A 563 -3.97 16.26 -5.50
N GLY A 564 -4.60 15.13 -5.18
CA GLY A 564 -4.03 14.09 -4.33
C GLY A 564 -2.73 13.53 -4.89
N SER A 565 -1.95 12.92 -4.02
CA SER A 565 -0.68 12.31 -4.37
C SER A 565 -0.89 10.94 -5.04
N ARG A 566 -1.53 10.91 -6.19
CA ARG A 566 -1.52 9.71 -7.02
C ARG A 566 -0.12 9.50 -7.59
N TYR A 567 0.18 8.29 -8.00
CA TYR A 567 1.56 7.87 -8.18
C TYR A 567 2.32 8.71 -9.22
N ALA A 568 1.75 8.91 -10.40
CA ALA A 568 2.41 9.58 -11.51
C ALA A 568 2.01 11.06 -11.69
N PHE A 569 1.01 11.55 -10.95
CA PHE A 569 0.48 12.92 -11.07
C PHE A 569 -0.01 13.25 -12.49
N LEU A 570 -0.63 12.30 -13.16
CA LEU A 570 -1.01 12.39 -14.58
C LEU A 570 -1.95 13.59 -14.84
N ARG A 571 -3.11 13.60 -14.20
CA ARG A 571 -4.11 14.67 -14.39
C ARG A 571 -3.63 16.00 -13.82
N THR A 572 -2.97 15.97 -12.65
CA THR A 572 -2.36 17.17 -12.07
C THR A 572 -1.40 17.85 -13.04
N GLY A 573 -0.59 17.06 -13.77
CA GLY A 573 0.33 17.60 -14.77
C GLY A 573 -0.37 18.28 -15.94
N VAL A 574 -1.54 17.79 -16.35
CA VAL A 574 -2.38 18.40 -17.40
C VAL A 574 -3.03 19.69 -16.87
N GLU A 575 -3.66 19.64 -15.70
CA GLU A 575 -4.36 20.79 -15.12
C GLU A 575 -3.44 21.94 -14.76
N ASP A 576 -2.20 21.66 -14.35
CA ASP A 576 -1.16 22.66 -14.08
C ASP A 576 -0.45 23.15 -15.35
N GLY A 577 -0.79 22.58 -16.51
CA GLY A 577 -0.26 23.01 -17.82
C GLY A 577 1.17 22.54 -18.13
N TYR A 578 1.72 21.60 -17.36
CA TYR A 578 3.02 20.97 -17.67
C TYR A 578 2.91 19.97 -18.80
N ILE A 579 1.78 19.28 -18.88
CA ILE A 579 1.48 18.29 -19.92
C ILE A 579 0.47 18.89 -20.88
N THR A 580 0.79 18.88 -22.18
CA THR A 580 0.01 19.51 -23.24
C THR A 580 -0.05 18.64 -24.51
N GLY A 581 -0.91 18.99 -25.46
CA GLY A 581 -1.00 18.33 -26.76
C GLY A 581 -1.32 16.84 -26.66
N GLU A 582 -0.69 16.01 -27.49
CA GLU A 582 -0.97 14.57 -27.57
C GLU A 582 -0.79 13.82 -26.25
N THR A 583 0.13 14.26 -25.39
CA THR A 583 0.32 13.64 -24.08
C THR A 583 -0.83 13.97 -23.14
N ALA A 584 -1.32 15.22 -23.14
CA ALA A 584 -2.50 15.59 -22.36
C ALA A 584 -3.75 14.83 -22.85
N ASP A 585 -3.92 14.73 -24.16
CA ASP A 585 -5.02 13.97 -24.76
C ASP A 585 -4.96 12.49 -24.34
N ALA A 586 -3.78 11.87 -24.33
CA ALA A 586 -3.61 10.48 -23.89
C ALA A 586 -3.95 10.29 -22.41
N VAL A 587 -3.53 11.23 -21.54
CA VAL A 587 -3.86 11.21 -20.10
C VAL A 587 -5.37 11.35 -19.89
N LEU A 588 -6.01 12.35 -20.49
CA LEU A 588 -7.44 12.60 -20.32
C LEU A 588 -8.28 11.46 -20.89
N ASN A 589 -7.89 10.89 -22.04
CA ASN A 589 -8.57 9.72 -22.60
C ASN A 589 -8.49 8.51 -21.67
N TYR A 590 -7.33 8.29 -21.00
CA TYR A 590 -7.21 7.25 -19.98
C TYR A 590 -8.16 7.49 -18.79
N MET A 591 -8.19 8.73 -18.24
CA MET A 591 -9.09 9.08 -17.13
C MET A 591 -10.56 8.83 -17.49
N ASN A 592 -10.98 9.29 -18.67
CA ASN A 592 -12.35 9.09 -19.16
C ASN A 592 -12.67 7.59 -19.35
N ALA A 593 -11.71 6.80 -19.86
CA ALA A 593 -11.90 5.35 -20.05
C ALA A 593 -12.09 4.62 -18.72
N ILE A 594 -11.37 5.04 -17.64
CA ILE A 594 -11.58 4.48 -16.29
C ILE A 594 -12.96 4.88 -15.76
N GLU A 595 -13.38 6.15 -15.92
CA GLU A 595 -14.71 6.61 -15.51
C GLU A 595 -15.83 5.83 -16.23
N GLU A 596 -15.68 5.61 -17.55
CA GLU A 596 -16.61 4.81 -18.35
C GLU A 596 -16.64 3.34 -17.91
N ALA A 597 -15.46 2.73 -17.65
CA ALA A 597 -15.37 1.34 -17.20
C ALA A 597 -15.99 1.15 -15.80
N THR A 598 -15.75 2.10 -14.88
CA THR A 598 -16.32 2.09 -13.53
C THR A 598 -17.85 2.16 -13.54
N ALA A 599 -18.43 2.88 -14.52
CA ALA A 599 -19.87 2.99 -14.68
C ALA A 599 -20.55 1.71 -15.19
N ILE A 600 -19.79 0.72 -15.67
CA ILE A 600 -20.33 -0.58 -16.08
C ILE A 600 -20.45 -1.48 -14.84
N THR A 601 -21.66 -1.71 -14.36
CA THR A 601 -21.90 -2.47 -13.10
C THR A 601 -22.67 -3.78 -13.32
N GLU A 602 -23.45 -3.90 -14.41
CA GLU A 602 -24.31 -5.06 -14.65
C GLU A 602 -23.70 -6.12 -15.60
N ASP A 603 -22.63 -5.77 -16.33
CA ASP A 603 -22.00 -6.64 -17.33
C ASP A 603 -20.50 -6.75 -17.04
N ILE A 604 -20.11 -7.81 -16.32
CA ILE A 604 -18.73 -8.03 -15.89
C ILE A 604 -17.78 -8.21 -17.07
N ASP A 605 -18.24 -8.80 -18.18
CA ASP A 605 -17.42 -9.02 -19.36
C ASP A 605 -17.12 -7.69 -20.06
N ALA A 606 -18.15 -6.86 -20.25
CA ALA A 606 -18.01 -5.52 -20.80
C ALA A 606 -17.17 -4.62 -19.88
N ARG A 607 -17.32 -4.74 -18.55
CA ARG A 607 -16.51 -4.03 -17.55
C ARG A 607 -15.04 -4.39 -17.67
N TYR A 608 -14.73 -5.68 -17.72
CA TYR A 608 -13.35 -6.15 -17.80
C TYR A 608 -12.69 -5.78 -19.12
N ASP A 609 -13.42 -5.87 -20.25
CA ASP A 609 -12.93 -5.38 -21.53
C ASP A 609 -12.62 -3.88 -21.50
N ALA A 610 -13.47 -3.08 -20.86
CA ALA A 610 -13.28 -1.63 -20.77
C ALA A 610 -12.03 -1.27 -19.92
N PHE A 611 -11.85 -1.88 -18.75
CA PHE A 611 -10.63 -1.70 -17.94
C PHE A 611 -9.38 -2.21 -18.68
N ALA A 612 -9.46 -3.35 -19.36
CA ALA A 612 -8.34 -3.90 -20.13
C ALA A 612 -7.92 -2.97 -21.29
N ASN A 613 -8.89 -2.35 -21.97
CA ASN A 613 -8.61 -1.34 -23.00
C ASN A 613 -7.95 -0.09 -22.41
N ALA A 614 -8.40 0.36 -21.25
CA ALA A 614 -7.79 1.50 -20.54
C ALA A 614 -6.35 1.19 -20.12
N GLU A 615 -6.09 0.03 -19.52
CA GLU A 615 -4.73 -0.39 -19.14
C GLU A 615 -3.81 -0.51 -20.36
N ALA A 616 -4.28 -1.12 -21.45
CA ALA A 616 -3.54 -1.21 -22.70
C ALA A 616 -3.21 0.19 -23.26
N SER A 617 -4.13 1.14 -23.16
CA SER A 617 -3.90 2.55 -23.54
C SER A 617 -2.84 3.22 -22.67
N LEU A 618 -2.91 3.04 -21.34
CA LEU A 618 -1.91 3.55 -20.38
C LEU A 618 -0.49 3.11 -20.77
N ILE A 619 -0.32 1.81 -21.05
CA ILE A 619 0.97 1.22 -21.38
C ILE A 619 1.44 1.65 -22.78
N ASN A 620 0.57 1.56 -23.81
CA ASN A 620 0.92 1.87 -25.20
C ASN A 620 1.30 3.34 -25.42
N ASN A 621 0.76 4.26 -24.59
CA ASN A 621 1.14 5.66 -24.56
C ASN A 621 2.38 5.93 -23.68
N ALA A 622 3.00 4.87 -23.13
CA ALA A 622 4.14 4.95 -22.23
C ALA A 622 3.90 5.93 -21.07
N LEU A 623 2.68 5.91 -20.49
CA LEU A 623 2.37 6.66 -19.27
C LEU A 623 2.88 5.92 -18.03
N VAL A 624 3.11 4.63 -18.15
CA VAL A 624 3.75 3.74 -17.18
C VAL A 624 4.67 2.76 -17.92
N VAL A 625 5.66 2.21 -17.24
CA VAL A 625 6.51 1.12 -17.76
C VAL A 625 6.37 -0.08 -16.85
N PRO A 626 5.62 -1.12 -17.23
CA PRO A 626 5.51 -2.35 -16.45
C PRO A 626 6.88 -3.01 -16.23
N MET A 627 7.06 -3.64 -15.09
CA MET A 627 8.34 -4.30 -14.75
C MET A 627 8.14 -5.79 -14.45
N GLY A 628 7.29 -6.12 -13.49
CA GLY A 628 7.12 -7.51 -13.08
C GLY A 628 6.28 -7.69 -11.83
N MET A 629 6.11 -8.95 -11.42
CA MET A 629 5.50 -9.30 -10.13
C MET A 629 6.53 -9.24 -9.00
N SER A 630 6.03 -9.26 -7.77
CA SER A 630 6.86 -9.45 -6.58
C SER A 630 7.65 -10.74 -6.68
N VAL A 631 8.95 -10.62 -6.54
CA VAL A 631 9.84 -11.78 -6.42
C VAL A 631 9.83 -12.24 -4.97
N PRO A 632 9.52 -13.50 -4.68
CA PRO A 632 9.64 -14.04 -3.33
C PRO A 632 11.03 -13.81 -2.75
N LYS A 633 11.08 -13.41 -1.49
CA LYS A 633 12.36 -13.20 -0.80
C LYS A 633 12.95 -14.54 -0.38
N TYR A 634 14.26 -14.66 -0.39
CA TYR A 634 14.92 -15.76 0.32
C TYR A 634 14.85 -15.49 1.82
N LEU A 635 14.40 -16.49 2.56
CA LEU A 635 14.21 -16.44 4.01
C LEU A 635 14.95 -17.58 4.69
N ALA A 636 15.43 -17.31 5.90
CA ALA A 636 15.59 -18.33 6.90
C ALA A 636 14.40 -18.19 7.85
N THR A 637 13.46 -19.13 7.83
CA THR A 637 12.22 -19.06 8.62
C THR A 637 11.87 -20.39 9.23
N ARG A 638 11.20 -20.35 10.40
CA ARG A 638 10.59 -21.50 11.07
C ARG A 638 9.09 -21.61 10.82
N LEU A 639 8.52 -20.77 9.94
CA LEU A 639 7.11 -20.82 9.58
C LEU A 639 6.89 -21.60 8.28
N ASN A 640 5.84 -22.44 8.26
CA ASN A 640 5.29 -22.98 7.03
C ASN A 640 4.20 -22.03 6.52
N TYR A 641 4.57 -21.05 5.71
CA TYR A 641 3.63 -20.07 5.16
C TYR A 641 2.52 -20.66 4.28
N TRP A 642 2.66 -21.91 3.81
CA TRP A 642 1.63 -22.57 3.01
C TRP A 642 0.40 -23.02 3.84
N GLU A 643 0.53 -23.03 5.17
CA GLU A 643 -0.59 -23.30 6.09
C GLU A 643 -1.48 -22.07 6.29
N GLY A 644 -0.90 -20.87 6.20
CA GLY A 644 -1.59 -19.60 6.48
C GLY A 644 -2.61 -19.22 5.43
N GLN A 645 -3.44 -18.26 5.80
CA GLN A 645 -4.42 -17.65 4.90
C GLN A 645 -3.75 -17.09 3.64
N TYR A 646 -4.48 -17.09 2.55
CA TYR A 646 -4.02 -16.55 1.29
C TYR A 646 -5.12 -15.76 0.60
N ALA A 647 -4.81 -14.58 0.12
CA ALA A 647 -5.66 -13.85 -0.79
C ALA A 647 -4.82 -13.20 -1.89
N SER A 648 -5.42 -13.03 -3.05
CA SER A 648 -4.85 -12.20 -4.12
C SER A 648 -5.07 -10.71 -3.85
N THR A 649 -5.76 -10.33 -2.77
CA THR A 649 -6.10 -8.95 -2.43
C THR A 649 -5.98 -8.72 -0.93
N GLY A 650 -5.87 -7.47 -0.52
CA GLY A 650 -5.86 -7.08 0.88
C GLY A 650 -4.64 -7.56 1.66
N PHE A 651 -4.81 -7.83 2.93
CA PHE A 651 -3.72 -8.14 3.87
C PHE A 651 -3.81 -9.54 4.52
N SER A 652 -4.69 -10.43 4.05
CA SER A 652 -4.88 -11.77 4.62
C SER A 652 -3.59 -12.59 4.75
N ASN A 653 -2.63 -12.36 3.84
CA ASN A 653 -1.31 -12.99 3.88
C ASN A 653 -0.45 -12.63 5.11
N LYS A 654 -0.85 -11.61 5.88
CA LYS A 654 -0.17 -11.18 7.11
C LYS A 654 -0.70 -11.86 8.35
N ARG A 655 -1.80 -12.61 8.22
CA ARG A 655 -2.44 -13.32 9.33
C ARG A 655 -1.62 -14.56 9.71
N LEU A 656 -1.34 -14.69 11.00
CA LEU A 656 -0.58 -15.81 11.57
C LEU A 656 -1.47 -16.96 12.05
N LYS A 657 -2.80 -16.76 12.06
CA LYS A 657 -3.77 -17.82 12.35
C LYS A 657 -3.61 -18.99 11.37
N GLY A 658 -3.56 -20.21 11.86
CA GLY A 658 -3.38 -21.44 11.08
C GLY A 658 -1.94 -21.85 10.85
N ILE A 659 -0.94 -21.04 11.23
CA ILE A 659 0.48 -21.30 10.97
C ILE A 659 1.16 -21.90 12.23
N HIS A 660 2.00 -22.91 12.01
CA HIS A 660 2.86 -23.49 13.05
C HIS A 660 4.27 -22.95 13.01
N VAL A 661 4.89 -22.79 14.18
CA VAL A 661 6.34 -22.60 14.30
C VAL A 661 6.99 -23.98 14.38
N LEU A 662 7.84 -24.29 13.41
CA LEU A 662 8.57 -25.56 13.35
C LEU A 662 9.75 -25.56 14.33
N ASP A 663 10.26 -26.75 14.66
CA ASP A 663 11.45 -26.92 15.51
C ASP A 663 12.77 -26.76 14.72
N HIS A 664 12.68 -26.52 13.43
CA HIS A 664 13.78 -26.29 12.50
C HIS A 664 13.46 -25.17 11.51
N TYR A 665 14.46 -24.67 10.80
CA TYR A 665 14.26 -23.74 9.69
C TYR A 665 13.85 -24.51 8.43
N VAL A 666 12.90 -23.95 7.67
CA VAL A 666 12.38 -24.55 6.44
C VAL A 666 13.47 -24.58 5.37
N SER A 667 13.76 -25.75 4.82
CA SER A 667 14.66 -25.87 3.68
C SER A 667 13.93 -25.61 2.35
N MET A 668 14.67 -25.32 1.28
CA MET A 668 14.10 -25.15 -0.06
C MET A 668 13.31 -26.39 -0.51
N ALA A 669 13.82 -27.60 -0.25
CA ALA A 669 13.12 -28.82 -0.61
C ALA A 669 11.80 -29.01 0.16
N GLU A 670 11.77 -28.62 1.42
CA GLU A 670 10.55 -28.65 2.23
C GLU A 670 9.56 -27.57 1.78
N TYR A 671 10.03 -26.37 1.47
CA TYR A 671 9.22 -25.31 0.90
C TYR A 671 8.52 -25.75 -0.39
N GLU A 672 9.26 -26.38 -1.31
CA GLU A 672 8.71 -26.91 -2.56
C GLU A 672 7.70 -28.03 -2.32
N ALA A 673 8.00 -28.95 -1.40
CA ALA A 673 7.07 -30.02 -1.04
C ALA A 673 5.76 -29.48 -0.43
N ASN A 674 5.83 -28.47 0.43
CA ASN A 674 4.68 -27.82 1.04
C ASN A 674 3.85 -27.05 0.00
N ARG A 675 4.50 -26.36 -0.95
CA ARG A 675 3.85 -25.72 -2.08
C ARG A 675 3.05 -26.72 -2.92
N ASP A 676 3.68 -27.83 -3.28
CA ASP A 676 3.09 -28.83 -4.18
C ASP A 676 1.96 -29.66 -3.50
N ALA A 677 1.94 -29.69 -2.17
CA ALA A 677 0.90 -30.36 -1.37
C ALA A 677 -0.37 -29.51 -1.14
N ARG A 678 -0.35 -28.21 -1.46
CA ARG A 678 -1.44 -27.23 -1.25
C ARG A 678 -2.74 -27.51 -2.03
#